data_0f07075f14099f34a4dac3e188c8a4ff
#
_entry.id   0f07075f14099f34a4dac3e188c8a4ff
#
_cell.length_a   1.000
_cell.length_b   1.000
_cell.length_c   1.000
_cell.angle_alpha   90.00
_cell.angle_beta   90.00
_cell.angle_gamma   90.00
#
_symmetry.space_group_name_H-M   'P 1'
#
loop_
_entity.id
_entity.type
_entity.pdbx_description
1 polymer ?
#
loop_
_entity_poly.entity_id
_entity_poly.type
_entity_poly.pdbx_seq_one_letter_code
_entity_poly.pdbx_strand_id
1 'polypeptide(L)'
;MAYDYQSRQKLVEAYRAKWKRKLLLVPGEIKEAAEEMEKFGGYRQDTLTFLKTAQERLKQGNFSTPSEFMKAYYRKLVRLFAGKQFEEDFYEIIDKFNQFPYSHSIYRRTVRTKSYFPSLEQVFRLLYAYRIMDFYDCSISDYLMDRLPEEKLDYKRNQVYSFSMNHLDDMIAARIDRGDAQVIETARQLILSDNNTAVITVDLIRGIIKSSNDELHQLLADFLLAARLQEGVRQAVCENADCGTIAAFRRIFDTVCANNLIRFASVKRAVATWTGICDVENADRISEKMLRLMEASIKEPAIAREYVQTNDSIQIAVGLWTLAFYELQDAIAVMGEYLEQGTRNQILTMSYFNRTLEWEAFTGITAKKAFLKYASDPEILAAFMPTYLTRAEEYAGWAVQVRPQDNNRDTIYRPIPVEWLFEDAEEARAHYEVLKGLLLGMKKKTLEFSPCIFPWYGVVLTKGDILKRMCVIAYILGEEARIEETAARLSEMNLSDVYTSRAKWVELLLHAPENDRQKKLLLSFLGDRETSTRQTAYRLVEKLELSDEDYRQMEALLKYKKGDIRQNVLKLLQRRDDEGLELSVKRLLKDPAEEVREGGLTLVREAKIGGRPETLVGRLVQEAGKLEGVSDKEQILLEEVTGEASSSRILEEEGYGLYSPSA
;
A
#
# COMPACT_ATOMS: atom_id res chain seq x y z
N MET A 1 1.84 -37.31 -1.78
CA MET A 1 1.19 -37.25 -3.10
C MET A 1 0.88 -35.79 -3.38
N ALA A 2 1.37 -35.24 -4.49
CA ALA A 2 1.00 -33.91 -4.89
C ALA A 2 -0.47 -33.95 -5.31
N TYR A 3 -1.34 -33.37 -4.52
CA TYR A 3 -2.75 -33.20 -4.86
C TYR A 3 -2.83 -32.32 -6.11
N ASP A 4 -3.50 -32.80 -7.14
CA ASP A 4 -3.53 -32.18 -8.44
C ASP A 4 -4.22 -30.79 -8.35
N TYR A 5 -3.59 -29.76 -8.88
CA TYR A 5 -4.13 -28.40 -8.99
C TYR A 5 -5.54 -28.39 -9.62
N GLN A 6 -5.81 -29.29 -10.57
CA GLN A 6 -7.13 -29.42 -11.20
C GLN A 6 -8.21 -29.88 -10.23
N SER A 7 -7.91 -30.76 -9.29
CA SER A 7 -8.87 -31.24 -8.27
C SER A 7 -9.25 -30.12 -7.31
N ARG A 8 -8.28 -29.26 -6.93
CA ARG A 8 -8.53 -28.07 -6.11
C ARG A 8 -9.40 -27.06 -6.83
N GLN A 9 -9.15 -26.79 -8.10
CA GLN A 9 -10.00 -25.90 -8.90
C GLN A 9 -11.44 -26.43 -8.98
N LYS A 10 -11.64 -27.70 -9.23
CA LYS A 10 -12.98 -28.31 -9.26
C LYS A 10 -13.73 -28.14 -7.95
N LEU A 11 -13.07 -28.32 -6.79
CA LEU A 11 -13.69 -28.12 -5.48
C LEU A 11 -14.16 -26.67 -5.28
N VAL A 12 -13.31 -25.70 -5.64
CA VAL A 12 -13.63 -24.26 -5.55
C VAL A 12 -14.77 -23.88 -6.52
N GLU A 13 -14.73 -24.39 -7.73
CA GLU A 13 -15.79 -24.13 -8.75
C GLU A 13 -17.13 -24.73 -8.32
N ALA A 14 -17.12 -25.95 -7.78
CA ALA A 14 -18.34 -26.59 -7.24
C ALA A 14 -18.94 -25.76 -6.09
N TYR A 15 -18.08 -25.26 -5.18
CA TYR A 15 -18.54 -24.39 -4.10
C TYR A 15 -19.07 -23.04 -4.62
N ARG A 16 -18.38 -22.41 -5.58
CA ARG A 16 -18.85 -21.18 -6.22
C ARG A 16 -20.20 -21.37 -6.90
N ALA A 17 -20.40 -22.51 -7.56
CA ALA A 17 -21.69 -22.84 -8.18
C ALA A 17 -22.80 -23.04 -7.12
N LYS A 18 -22.48 -23.69 -5.98
CA LYS A 18 -23.40 -23.82 -4.82
C LYS A 18 -23.78 -22.45 -4.28
N TRP A 19 -22.78 -21.56 -4.11
CA TRP A 19 -22.98 -20.19 -3.61
C TRP A 19 -23.83 -19.35 -4.54
N LYS A 20 -23.55 -19.36 -5.83
CA LYS A 20 -24.38 -18.67 -6.85
C LYS A 20 -25.84 -19.10 -6.80
N ARG A 21 -26.11 -20.39 -6.57
CA ARG A 21 -27.49 -20.88 -6.38
C ARG A 21 -28.16 -20.34 -5.11
N LYS A 22 -27.41 -20.23 -4.00
CA LYS A 22 -27.92 -19.57 -2.78
C LYS A 22 -28.32 -18.12 -3.06
N LEU A 23 -27.51 -17.38 -3.83
CA LEU A 23 -27.80 -15.98 -4.20
C LEU A 23 -29.07 -15.79 -5.02
N LEU A 24 -29.43 -16.77 -5.86
CA LEU A 24 -30.67 -16.71 -6.65
C LEU A 24 -31.95 -16.75 -5.79
N LEU A 25 -31.86 -17.27 -4.58
CA LEU A 25 -32.98 -17.40 -3.63
C LEU A 25 -33.12 -16.18 -2.71
N VAL A 26 -32.28 -15.18 -2.84
CA VAL A 26 -32.25 -14.00 -1.96
C VAL A 26 -32.97 -12.83 -2.62
N PRO A 27 -33.73 -12.01 -1.84
CA PRO A 27 -34.37 -10.80 -2.36
C PRO A 27 -33.39 -9.84 -3.04
N GLY A 28 -33.82 -9.10 -4.07
CA GLY A 28 -32.97 -8.32 -4.97
C GLY A 28 -31.97 -7.40 -4.27
N GLU A 29 -32.42 -6.61 -3.28
CA GLU A 29 -31.53 -5.70 -2.52
C GLU A 29 -30.38 -6.43 -1.80
N ILE A 30 -30.65 -7.60 -1.23
CA ILE A 30 -29.64 -8.40 -0.52
C ILE A 30 -28.74 -9.12 -1.53
N LYS A 31 -29.30 -9.53 -2.67
CA LYS A 31 -28.54 -10.15 -3.74
C LYS A 31 -27.49 -9.21 -4.29
N GLU A 32 -27.85 -7.98 -4.59
CA GLU A 32 -26.90 -6.96 -5.04
C GLU A 32 -25.77 -6.74 -4.02
N ALA A 33 -26.11 -6.60 -2.73
CA ALA A 33 -25.14 -6.47 -1.66
C ALA A 33 -24.20 -7.69 -1.55
N ALA A 34 -24.74 -8.89 -1.68
CA ALA A 34 -23.97 -10.13 -1.62
C ALA A 34 -23.07 -10.33 -2.86
N GLU A 35 -23.53 -9.95 -4.04
CA GLU A 35 -22.74 -9.97 -5.27
C GLU A 35 -21.60 -8.95 -5.23
N GLU A 36 -21.84 -7.75 -4.68
CA GLU A 36 -20.80 -6.76 -4.47
C GLU A 36 -19.76 -7.22 -3.44
N MET A 37 -20.18 -7.88 -2.37
CA MET A 37 -19.28 -8.47 -1.40
C MET A 37 -18.43 -9.60 -1.98
N GLU A 38 -18.92 -10.36 -2.94
CA GLU A 38 -18.10 -11.36 -3.64
C GLU A 38 -16.94 -10.74 -4.41
N LYS A 39 -17.19 -9.60 -5.05
CA LYS A 39 -16.13 -8.85 -5.75
C LYS A 39 -15.07 -8.32 -4.78
N PHE A 40 -15.47 -8.03 -3.55
CA PHE A 40 -14.60 -7.53 -2.49
C PHE A 40 -13.60 -8.55 -1.93
N GLY A 41 -13.85 -9.84 -2.06
CA GLY A 41 -12.95 -10.91 -1.61
C GLY A 41 -11.60 -10.99 -2.34
N GLY A 42 -11.31 -10.09 -3.26
CA GLY A 42 -10.02 -9.91 -3.89
C GLY A 42 -9.59 -8.44 -3.82
N TYR A 43 -8.60 -8.12 -3.09
CA TYR A 43 -7.69 -6.97 -3.01
C TYR A 43 -7.90 -5.76 -3.96
N ARG A 44 -9.09 -5.49 -4.46
CA ARG A 44 -9.37 -4.34 -5.32
C ARG A 44 -10.18 -3.32 -4.55
N GLN A 45 -9.55 -2.21 -4.25
CA GLN A 45 -10.10 -0.96 -3.73
C GLN A 45 -11.13 -0.28 -4.66
N ASP A 46 -11.63 -0.97 -5.66
CA ASP A 46 -12.68 -0.44 -6.50
C ASP A 46 -13.97 -0.41 -5.70
N THR A 47 -14.12 0.71 -5.04
CA THR A 47 -15.34 1.33 -4.57
C THR A 47 -16.58 0.50 -4.81
N LEU A 48 -16.79 -0.37 -3.89
CA LEU A 48 -18.03 -1.08 -3.83
C LEU A 48 -19.13 -0.05 -3.64
N THR A 49 -20.04 0.04 -4.60
CA THR A 49 -21.26 0.85 -4.48
C THR A 49 -21.95 0.55 -3.16
N PHE A 50 -21.89 -0.71 -2.75
CA PHE A 50 -22.34 -1.22 -1.48
C PHE A 50 -21.65 -0.56 -0.25
N LEU A 51 -20.33 -0.44 -0.23
CA LEU A 51 -19.63 0.22 0.90
C LEU A 51 -19.94 1.71 0.96
N LYS A 52 -20.09 2.38 -0.18
CA LYS A 52 -20.51 3.78 -0.21
C LYS A 52 -21.91 3.94 0.37
N THR A 53 -22.87 3.13 -0.08
CA THR A 53 -24.24 3.13 0.46
C THR A 53 -24.24 2.83 1.96
N ALA A 54 -23.43 1.87 2.41
CA ALA A 54 -23.30 1.56 3.82
C ALA A 54 -22.70 2.72 4.64
N GLN A 55 -21.69 3.41 4.10
CA GLN A 55 -21.11 4.61 4.74
C GLN A 55 -22.10 5.76 4.82
N GLU A 56 -22.91 5.97 3.79
CA GLU A 56 -23.97 6.98 3.81
C GLU A 56 -25.05 6.66 4.87
N ARG A 57 -25.49 5.40 4.92
CA ARG A 57 -26.45 4.94 5.96
C ARG A 57 -25.88 5.10 7.37
N LEU A 58 -24.59 4.80 7.54
CA LEU A 58 -23.91 4.97 8.84
C LEU A 58 -23.86 6.45 9.26
N LYS A 59 -23.57 7.36 8.33
CA LYS A 59 -23.55 8.81 8.60
C LYS A 59 -24.93 9.37 8.92
N GLN A 60 -25.99 8.82 8.33
CA GLN A 60 -27.36 9.27 8.52
C GLN A 60 -28.01 8.73 9.79
N GLY A 61 -27.50 7.60 10.30
CA GLY A 61 -28.03 6.93 11.50
C GLY A 61 -27.27 7.31 12.76
N ASN A 62 -27.95 7.20 13.89
CA ASN A 62 -27.35 7.36 15.23
C ASN A 62 -27.24 5.97 15.86
N PHE A 63 -26.10 5.32 15.70
CA PHE A 63 -25.83 3.98 16.20
C PHE A 63 -24.76 4.04 17.28
N SER A 64 -25.01 3.38 18.42
CA SER A 64 -24.06 3.30 19.53
C SER A 64 -22.98 2.25 19.28
N THR A 65 -23.32 1.19 18.52
CA THR A 65 -22.41 0.07 18.24
C THR A 65 -22.47 -0.37 16.79
N PRO A 66 -21.39 -1.01 16.27
CA PRO A 66 -21.39 -1.62 14.94
C PRO A 66 -22.49 -2.66 14.76
N SER A 67 -22.80 -3.45 15.80
CA SER A 67 -23.84 -4.48 15.73
C SER A 67 -25.23 -3.90 15.55
N GLU A 68 -25.55 -2.76 16.20
CA GLU A 68 -26.82 -2.06 16.01
C GLU A 68 -27.01 -1.64 14.55
N PHE A 69 -25.97 -1.07 13.92
CA PHE A 69 -25.98 -0.71 12.52
C PHE A 69 -26.22 -1.92 11.61
N MET A 70 -25.49 -3.01 11.85
CA MET A 70 -25.62 -4.23 11.05
C MET A 70 -26.98 -4.91 11.25
N LYS A 71 -27.54 -4.90 12.45
CA LYS A 71 -28.88 -5.41 12.74
C LYS A 71 -29.96 -4.59 12.02
N ALA A 72 -29.81 -3.27 11.97
CA ALA A 72 -30.77 -2.37 11.33
C ALA A 72 -30.83 -2.55 9.80
N TYR A 73 -29.71 -2.61 9.13
CA TYR A 73 -29.67 -2.58 7.65
C TYR A 73 -29.25 -3.89 7.01
N TYR A 74 -28.45 -4.73 7.68
CA TYR A 74 -27.76 -5.85 7.04
C TYR A 74 -28.01 -7.20 7.71
N ARG A 75 -29.02 -7.32 8.58
CA ARG A 75 -29.31 -8.58 9.29
C ARG A 75 -29.50 -9.79 8.38
N LYS A 76 -30.20 -9.59 7.25
CA LYS A 76 -30.41 -10.67 6.29
C LYS A 76 -29.10 -11.08 5.59
N LEU A 77 -28.21 -10.11 5.37
CA LEU A 77 -26.88 -10.37 4.83
C LEU A 77 -26.03 -11.15 5.81
N VAL A 78 -26.02 -10.76 7.08
CA VAL A 78 -25.33 -11.50 8.16
C VAL A 78 -25.83 -12.94 8.20
N ARG A 79 -27.13 -13.16 8.18
CA ARG A 79 -27.72 -14.51 8.14
C ARG A 79 -27.35 -15.31 6.90
N LEU A 80 -27.21 -14.68 5.76
CA LEU A 80 -26.78 -15.34 4.53
C LEU A 80 -25.34 -15.84 4.63
N PHE A 81 -24.44 -15.03 5.15
CA PHE A 81 -22.99 -15.30 5.21
C PHE A 81 -22.61 -16.13 6.44
N ALA A 82 -22.99 -15.70 7.62
CA ALA A 82 -22.65 -16.37 8.86
C ALA A 82 -23.60 -17.54 9.21
N GLY A 83 -24.79 -17.55 8.64
CA GLY A 83 -25.82 -18.48 9.05
C GLY A 83 -26.46 -18.11 10.40
N LYS A 84 -27.60 -18.74 10.72
CA LYS A 84 -28.31 -18.45 11.98
C LYS A 84 -27.49 -18.82 13.23
N GLN A 85 -26.67 -19.82 13.12
CA GLN A 85 -25.85 -20.36 14.22
C GLN A 85 -24.71 -19.43 14.65
N PHE A 86 -24.21 -18.58 13.74
CA PHE A 86 -23.10 -17.66 13.99
C PHE A 86 -23.54 -16.18 14.01
N GLU A 87 -24.84 -15.89 13.85
CA GLU A 87 -25.35 -14.53 13.80
C GLU A 87 -24.96 -13.71 15.04
N GLU A 88 -25.12 -14.28 16.21
CA GLU A 88 -24.79 -13.59 17.48
C GLU A 88 -23.26 -13.48 17.67
N ASP A 89 -22.50 -14.50 17.29
CA ASP A 89 -21.03 -14.43 17.34
C ASP A 89 -20.51 -13.29 16.46
N PHE A 90 -21.07 -13.14 15.27
CA PHE A 90 -20.73 -12.04 14.39
C PHE A 90 -20.94 -10.67 15.04
N TYR A 91 -22.08 -10.45 15.66
CA TYR A 91 -22.37 -9.18 16.31
C TYR A 91 -21.46 -8.91 17.52
N GLU A 92 -21.14 -9.93 18.29
CA GLU A 92 -20.20 -9.84 19.39
C GLU A 92 -18.79 -9.48 18.92
N ILE A 93 -18.31 -10.13 17.86
CA ILE A 93 -16.97 -9.88 17.29
C ILE A 93 -16.84 -8.43 16.84
N ILE A 94 -17.80 -7.91 16.08
CA ILE A 94 -17.70 -6.55 15.57
C ILE A 94 -17.77 -5.49 16.67
N ASP A 95 -18.52 -5.72 17.73
CA ASP A 95 -18.58 -4.83 18.88
C ASP A 95 -17.29 -4.86 19.72
N LYS A 96 -16.56 -5.99 19.69
CA LYS A 96 -15.28 -6.16 20.37
C LYS A 96 -14.07 -5.65 19.60
N PHE A 97 -14.18 -5.33 18.32
CA PHE A 97 -13.03 -4.89 17.52
C PHE A 97 -12.25 -3.71 18.16
N ASN A 98 -12.90 -2.87 18.95
CA ASN A 98 -12.31 -1.72 19.62
C ASN A 98 -11.98 -1.95 21.11
N GLN A 99 -12.21 -3.15 21.65
CA GLN A 99 -12.03 -3.43 23.08
C GLN A 99 -10.65 -3.97 23.43
N PHE A 100 -9.84 -4.36 22.42
CA PHE A 100 -8.53 -4.94 22.67
C PHE A 100 -7.50 -3.87 22.96
N PRO A 101 -6.49 -4.20 23.78
CA PRO A 101 -5.41 -3.29 24.04
C PRO A 101 -4.62 -2.98 22.78
N TYR A 102 -3.85 -1.95 22.87
CA TYR A 102 -3.00 -1.46 21.83
C TYR A 102 -1.85 -2.45 21.51
N SER A 103 -1.71 -2.82 20.24
CA SER A 103 -0.59 -3.61 19.75
C SER A 103 0.45 -2.74 19.07
N HIS A 104 1.70 -2.87 19.49
CA HIS A 104 2.82 -2.08 18.96
C HIS A 104 3.57 -2.71 17.80
N SER A 105 3.24 -3.92 17.39
CA SER A 105 3.88 -4.51 16.23
C SER A 105 3.65 -3.65 15.00
N ILE A 106 4.72 -3.32 14.28
CA ILE A 106 4.66 -2.62 12.99
C ILE A 106 3.67 -3.24 12.00
N TYR A 107 3.51 -4.56 12.06
CA TYR A 107 2.62 -5.33 11.18
C TYR A 107 1.24 -5.61 11.76
N ARG A 108 1.03 -5.36 13.06
CA ARG A 108 -0.20 -5.72 13.80
C ARG A 108 -0.83 -4.55 14.51
N ARG A 109 -0.31 -3.36 14.30
CA ARG A 109 -0.69 -2.17 15.03
C ARG A 109 -2.11 -1.76 14.77
N THR A 110 -2.88 -1.69 15.83
CA THR A 110 -4.22 -1.15 15.81
C THR A 110 -4.40 -0.30 17.05
N VAL A 111 -4.17 1.00 16.92
CA VAL A 111 -4.57 1.94 17.97
C VAL A 111 -6.06 2.16 17.83
N ARG A 112 -6.80 1.82 18.87
CA ARG A 112 -8.25 1.95 18.90
C ARG A 112 -8.64 2.97 19.94
N THR A 113 -9.33 4.01 19.53
CA THR A 113 -9.96 4.96 20.45
C THR A 113 -11.37 4.49 20.76
N LYS A 114 -11.90 4.85 21.92
CA LYS A 114 -13.29 4.52 22.31
C LYS A 114 -14.33 5.07 21.33
N SER A 115 -13.98 6.11 20.58
CA SER A 115 -14.83 6.73 19.58
C SER A 115 -14.68 6.11 18.17
N TYR A 116 -13.74 5.18 17.98
CA TYR A 116 -13.49 4.58 16.67
C TYR A 116 -14.57 3.55 16.34
N PHE A 117 -15.29 3.80 15.28
CA PHE A 117 -16.18 2.82 14.69
C PHE A 117 -15.34 1.96 13.74
N PRO A 118 -15.31 0.61 13.86
CA PRO A 118 -14.50 -0.22 12.96
C PRO A 118 -14.87 0.08 11.52
N SER A 119 -13.88 0.09 10.64
CA SER A 119 -14.15 0.38 9.23
C SER A 119 -15.17 -0.64 8.72
N LEU A 120 -16.14 -0.17 7.98
CA LEU A 120 -17.14 -1.06 7.38
C LEU A 120 -16.49 -2.18 6.55
N GLU A 121 -15.33 -1.91 5.98
CA GLU A 121 -14.51 -2.89 5.30
C GLU A 121 -14.12 -4.07 6.20
N GLN A 122 -13.68 -3.81 7.44
CA GLN A 122 -13.34 -4.88 8.39
C GLN A 122 -14.58 -5.69 8.78
N VAL A 123 -15.70 -5.01 8.98
CA VAL A 123 -16.99 -5.68 9.28
C VAL A 123 -17.38 -6.63 8.15
N PHE A 124 -17.27 -6.21 6.90
CA PHE A 124 -17.60 -7.05 5.76
C PHE A 124 -16.56 -8.13 5.47
N ARG A 125 -15.30 -7.91 5.81
CA ARG A 125 -14.26 -8.97 5.76
C ARG A 125 -14.59 -10.11 6.74
N LEU A 126 -15.14 -9.79 7.89
CA LEU A 126 -15.61 -10.82 8.84
C LEU A 126 -16.75 -11.65 8.24
N LEU A 127 -17.72 -11.03 7.55
CA LEU A 127 -18.77 -11.78 6.84
C LEU A 127 -18.16 -12.74 5.82
N TYR A 128 -17.18 -12.28 5.07
CA TYR A 128 -16.49 -13.14 4.11
C TYR A 128 -15.76 -14.32 4.79
N ALA A 129 -15.20 -14.11 5.97
CA ALA A 129 -14.58 -15.19 6.74
C ALA A 129 -15.59 -16.28 7.12
N TYR A 130 -16.80 -15.92 7.52
CA TYR A 130 -17.87 -16.90 7.77
C TYR A 130 -18.27 -17.70 6.51
N ARG A 131 -18.20 -17.06 5.33
CA ARG A 131 -18.38 -17.78 4.08
C ARG A 131 -17.30 -18.85 3.86
N ILE A 132 -16.06 -18.58 4.28
CA ILE A 132 -14.99 -19.57 4.24
C ILE A 132 -15.29 -20.76 5.18
N MET A 133 -15.89 -20.51 6.36
CA MET A 133 -16.37 -21.60 7.23
C MET A 133 -17.45 -22.43 6.54
N ASP A 134 -18.40 -21.84 5.81
CA ASP A 134 -19.39 -22.58 5.00
C ASP A 134 -18.72 -23.44 3.90
N PHE A 135 -17.58 -23.00 3.34
CA PHE A 135 -16.79 -23.82 2.41
C PHE A 135 -16.24 -25.07 3.08
N TYR A 136 -15.66 -24.92 4.28
CA TYR A 136 -15.13 -26.08 5.02
C TYR A 136 -16.24 -26.99 5.54
N ASP A 137 -17.43 -26.46 5.78
CA ASP A 137 -18.62 -27.19 6.23
C ASP A 137 -18.33 -28.04 7.49
N CYS A 138 -17.75 -27.42 8.48
CA CYS A 138 -17.31 -28.05 9.72
C CYS A 138 -17.48 -27.11 10.93
N SER A 139 -17.37 -27.67 12.14
CA SER A 139 -17.24 -26.87 13.36
C SER A 139 -15.85 -26.23 13.48
N ILE A 140 -15.73 -25.18 14.31
CA ILE A 140 -14.42 -24.58 14.63
C ILE A 140 -13.49 -25.62 15.23
N SER A 141 -14.00 -26.48 16.13
CA SER A 141 -13.23 -27.57 16.73
C SER A 141 -12.71 -28.58 15.71
N ASP A 142 -13.53 -28.99 14.75
CA ASP A 142 -13.09 -29.91 13.70
C ASP A 142 -12.07 -29.26 12.77
N TYR A 143 -12.24 -27.95 12.49
CA TYR A 143 -11.26 -27.19 11.73
C TYR A 143 -9.91 -27.14 12.47
N LEU A 144 -9.91 -26.83 13.78
CA LEU A 144 -8.69 -26.76 14.59
C LEU A 144 -7.99 -28.11 14.72
N MET A 145 -8.76 -29.21 14.84
CA MET A 145 -8.26 -30.57 15.02
C MET A 145 -7.95 -31.29 13.69
N ASP A 146 -7.99 -30.59 12.57
CA ASP A 146 -7.80 -31.20 11.24
C ASP A 146 -8.79 -32.37 10.92
N ARG A 147 -9.97 -32.33 11.51
CA ARG A 147 -11.05 -33.33 11.27
C ARG A 147 -11.88 -32.92 10.05
N LEU A 148 -11.23 -32.84 8.90
CA LEU A 148 -11.82 -32.42 7.64
C LEU A 148 -11.74 -33.56 6.62
N PRO A 149 -12.64 -33.61 5.62
CA PRO A 149 -12.46 -34.45 4.44
C PRO A 149 -11.09 -34.17 3.80
N GLU A 150 -10.45 -35.23 3.29
CA GLU A 150 -9.08 -35.17 2.77
C GLU A 150 -8.87 -34.04 1.76
N GLU A 151 -9.83 -33.84 0.86
CA GLU A 151 -9.79 -32.76 -0.14
C GLU A 151 -9.77 -31.36 0.48
N LYS A 152 -10.54 -31.12 1.54
CA LYS A 152 -10.59 -29.85 2.26
C LYS A 152 -9.39 -29.68 3.18
N LEU A 153 -8.89 -30.78 3.76
CA LEU A 153 -7.67 -30.78 4.57
C LEU A 153 -6.44 -30.42 3.75
N ASP A 154 -6.32 -30.96 2.55
CA ASP A 154 -5.25 -30.60 1.62
C ASP A 154 -5.36 -29.11 1.24
N TYR A 155 -6.57 -28.59 1.01
CA TYR A 155 -6.81 -27.19 0.72
C TYR A 155 -6.38 -26.29 1.90
N LYS A 156 -6.74 -26.65 3.14
CA LYS A 156 -6.34 -25.95 4.36
C LYS A 156 -4.82 -25.90 4.51
N ARG A 157 -4.13 -27.04 4.35
CA ARG A 157 -2.68 -27.16 4.54
C ARG A 157 -1.86 -26.40 3.50
N ASN A 158 -2.35 -26.28 2.31
CA ASN A 158 -1.63 -25.61 1.21
C ASN A 158 -2.02 -24.16 1.01
N GLN A 159 -2.87 -23.58 1.84
CA GLN A 159 -3.34 -22.20 1.88
C GLN A 159 -3.31 -21.49 0.52
N VAL A 160 -4.35 -21.70 -0.29
CA VAL A 160 -4.55 -20.86 -1.48
C VAL A 160 -5.19 -19.56 -1.03
N TYR A 161 -4.57 -18.42 -1.35
CA TYR A 161 -4.95 -17.07 -0.89
C TYR A 161 -6.43 -16.73 -0.95
N SER A 162 -7.18 -17.30 -1.88
CA SER A 162 -8.61 -17.03 -2.04
C SER A 162 -9.52 -17.69 -1.00
N PHE A 163 -8.99 -18.56 -0.11
CA PHE A 163 -9.75 -19.27 0.90
C PHE A 163 -9.00 -19.38 2.24
N SER A 164 -8.09 -18.46 2.52
CA SER A 164 -7.46 -18.35 3.83
C SER A 164 -8.49 -17.87 4.87
N MET A 165 -8.51 -18.52 6.02
CA MET A 165 -9.43 -18.19 7.11
C MET A 165 -8.93 -16.94 7.85
N ASN A 166 -9.39 -15.76 7.44
CA ASN A 166 -9.20 -14.54 8.21
C ASN A 166 -10.18 -14.51 9.39
N HIS A 167 -9.85 -13.85 10.46
CA HIS A 167 -10.70 -13.74 11.67
C HIS A 167 -11.05 -15.05 12.37
N LEU A 168 -10.31 -16.14 12.15
CA LEU A 168 -10.52 -17.38 12.88
C LEU A 168 -10.27 -17.19 14.38
N ASP A 169 -9.28 -16.40 14.75
CA ASP A 169 -9.00 -16.03 16.13
C ASP A 169 -10.18 -15.29 16.79
N ASP A 170 -10.85 -14.38 16.09
CA ASP A 170 -12.04 -13.69 16.58
C ASP A 170 -13.22 -14.67 16.77
N MET A 171 -13.38 -15.62 15.84
CA MET A 171 -14.41 -16.64 15.93
C MET A 171 -14.16 -17.59 17.11
N ILE A 172 -12.92 -17.99 17.36
CA ILE A 172 -12.51 -18.81 18.50
C ILE A 172 -12.83 -18.05 19.81
N ALA A 173 -12.42 -16.78 19.91
CA ALA A 173 -12.66 -15.96 21.09
C ALA A 173 -14.17 -15.84 21.41
N ALA A 174 -14.98 -15.52 20.40
CA ALA A 174 -16.44 -15.40 20.56
C ALA A 174 -17.08 -16.71 21.05
N ARG A 175 -16.64 -17.86 20.53
CA ARG A 175 -17.13 -19.17 20.99
C ARG A 175 -16.73 -19.49 22.42
N ILE A 176 -15.48 -19.19 22.79
CA ILE A 176 -15.01 -19.37 24.18
C ILE A 176 -15.84 -18.48 25.13
N ASP A 177 -16.05 -17.22 24.78
CA ASP A 177 -16.82 -16.28 25.61
C ASP A 177 -18.30 -16.65 25.77
N ARG A 178 -18.85 -17.32 24.75
CA ARG A 178 -20.21 -17.89 24.82
C ARG A 178 -20.30 -19.24 25.56
N GLY A 179 -19.18 -19.74 26.08
CA GLY A 179 -19.14 -20.98 26.83
C GLY A 179 -19.27 -22.25 25.96
N ASP A 180 -18.84 -22.21 24.70
CA ASP A 180 -18.82 -23.40 23.84
C ASP A 180 -17.85 -24.45 24.38
N ALA A 181 -18.41 -25.44 25.07
CA ALA A 181 -17.63 -26.47 25.75
C ALA A 181 -16.74 -27.27 24.80
N GLN A 182 -17.16 -27.45 23.54
CA GLN A 182 -16.37 -28.18 22.56
C GLN A 182 -15.14 -27.38 22.15
N VAL A 183 -15.26 -26.07 21.93
CA VAL A 183 -14.13 -25.21 21.55
C VAL A 183 -13.17 -25.05 22.73
N ILE A 184 -13.70 -24.84 23.95
CA ILE A 184 -12.88 -24.74 25.17
C ILE A 184 -12.08 -26.03 25.41
N GLU A 185 -12.73 -27.18 25.32
CA GLU A 185 -12.06 -28.46 25.52
C GLU A 185 -11.03 -28.74 24.40
N THR A 186 -11.34 -28.38 23.15
CA THR A 186 -10.37 -28.44 22.04
C THR A 186 -9.14 -27.61 22.31
N ALA A 187 -9.31 -26.37 22.78
CA ALA A 187 -8.20 -25.49 23.16
C ALA A 187 -7.32 -26.12 24.24
N ARG A 188 -7.93 -26.69 25.31
CA ARG A 188 -7.20 -27.42 26.36
C ARG A 188 -6.42 -28.60 25.82
N GLN A 189 -7.05 -29.46 25.02
CA GLN A 189 -6.42 -30.63 24.44
C GLN A 189 -5.21 -30.25 23.56
N LEU A 190 -5.32 -29.20 22.76
CA LEU A 190 -4.23 -28.76 21.91
C LEU A 190 -3.05 -28.20 22.72
N ILE A 191 -3.30 -27.45 23.81
CA ILE A 191 -2.25 -26.91 24.67
C ILE A 191 -1.58 -28.01 25.49
N LEU A 192 -2.35 -28.96 26.01
CA LEU A 192 -1.87 -30.05 26.88
C LEU A 192 -1.31 -31.24 26.09
N SER A 193 -1.36 -31.23 24.78
CA SER A 193 -0.89 -32.32 23.93
C SER A 193 0.63 -32.52 24.04
N ASP A 194 1.05 -33.68 24.52
CA ASP A 194 2.47 -34.02 24.61
C ASP A 194 3.11 -34.32 23.23
N ASN A 195 2.29 -34.53 22.21
CA ASN A 195 2.76 -35.15 20.98
C ASN A 195 3.11 -34.20 19.86
N ASN A 196 2.66 -32.93 19.88
CA ASN A 196 2.95 -32.05 18.77
C ASN A 196 2.60 -30.58 19.04
N THR A 197 3.57 -29.82 19.51
CA THR A 197 3.44 -28.34 19.66
C THR A 197 3.24 -27.62 18.33
N ALA A 198 3.52 -28.26 17.20
CA ALA A 198 3.28 -27.69 15.87
C ALA A 198 1.79 -27.57 15.51
N VAL A 199 0.89 -28.20 16.25
CA VAL A 199 -0.57 -28.10 16.06
C VAL A 199 -1.14 -26.82 16.71
N ILE A 200 -0.39 -26.15 17.60
CA ILE A 200 -0.81 -24.88 18.21
C ILE A 200 -0.60 -23.75 17.19
N THR A 201 -1.70 -23.31 16.60
CA THR A 201 -1.68 -22.24 15.61
C THR A 201 -1.70 -20.86 16.26
N VAL A 202 -1.23 -19.85 15.54
CA VAL A 202 -1.32 -18.44 15.97
C VAL A 202 -2.78 -18.02 16.18
N ASP A 203 -3.70 -18.51 15.35
CA ASP A 203 -5.14 -18.21 15.48
C ASP A 203 -5.72 -18.76 16.78
N LEU A 204 -5.30 -19.94 17.20
CA LEU A 204 -5.72 -20.50 18.50
C LEU A 204 -5.16 -19.65 19.66
N ILE A 205 -3.88 -19.33 19.64
CA ILE A 205 -3.25 -18.49 20.65
C ILE A 205 -3.97 -17.13 20.77
N ARG A 206 -4.18 -16.46 19.65
CA ARG A 206 -4.89 -15.18 19.61
C ARG A 206 -6.36 -15.31 20.05
N GLY A 207 -7.04 -16.37 19.64
CA GLY A 207 -8.41 -16.63 20.06
C GLY A 207 -8.53 -16.77 21.58
N ILE A 208 -7.60 -17.48 22.23
CA ILE A 208 -7.54 -17.59 23.69
C ILE A 208 -7.26 -16.21 24.31
N ILE A 209 -6.25 -15.51 23.84
CA ILE A 209 -5.83 -14.21 24.38
C ILE A 209 -6.95 -13.14 24.22
N LYS A 210 -7.72 -13.20 23.14
CA LYS A 210 -8.84 -12.31 22.87
C LYS A 210 -10.09 -12.66 23.67
N SER A 211 -10.22 -13.89 24.15
CA SER A 211 -11.36 -14.31 24.99
C SER A 211 -11.25 -13.74 26.42
N SER A 212 -12.34 -13.84 27.16
CA SER A 212 -12.38 -13.49 28.59
C SER A 212 -12.19 -14.70 29.53
N ASN A 213 -11.76 -15.85 28.99
CA ASN A 213 -11.59 -17.09 29.75
C ASN A 213 -10.27 -17.12 30.52
N ASP A 214 -10.34 -16.80 31.81
CA ASP A 214 -9.18 -16.70 32.68
C ASP A 214 -8.43 -18.04 32.88
N GLU A 215 -9.16 -19.16 32.85
CA GLU A 215 -8.56 -20.49 32.97
C GLU A 215 -7.68 -20.83 31.76
N LEU A 216 -8.13 -20.52 30.54
CA LEU A 216 -7.34 -20.70 29.34
C LEU A 216 -6.16 -19.73 29.28
N HIS A 217 -6.30 -18.51 29.78
CA HIS A 217 -5.17 -17.57 29.92
C HIS A 217 -4.10 -18.14 30.86
N GLN A 218 -4.52 -18.71 32.01
CA GLN A 218 -3.60 -19.33 32.95
C GLN A 218 -2.92 -20.55 32.33
N LEU A 219 -3.67 -21.40 31.66
CA LEU A 219 -3.12 -22.57 30.99
C LEU A 219 -2.10 -22.20 29.93
N LEU A 220 -2.34 -21.13 29.15
CA LEU A 220 -1.39 -20.62 28.15
C LEU A 220 -0.13 -20.04 28.81
N ALA A 221 -0.26 -19.35 29.94
CA ALA A 221 0.86 -18.85 30.71
C ALA A 221 1.70 -19.99 31.32
N ASP A 222 1.07 -21.00 31.90
CA ASP A 222 1.75 -22.17 32.44
C ASP A 222 2.48 -22.97 31.36
N PHE A 223 1.90 -23.03 30.17
CA PHE A 223 2.52 -23.66 29.02
C PHE A 223 3.89 -23.06 28.66
N LEU A 224 4.11 -21.76 28.90
CA LEU A 224 5.42 -21.14 28.69
C LEU A 224 6.52 -21.71 29.58
N LEU A 225 6.17 -22.36 30.69
CA LEU A 225 7.09 -23.00 31.65
C LEU A 225 7.42 -24.44 31.30
N ALA A 226 6.80 -25.00 30.27
CA ALA A 226 7.06 -26.39 29.85
C ALA A 226 8.53 -26.63 29.51
N ALA A 227 9.12 -27.66 30.09
CA ALA A 227 10.56 -27.93 30.06
C ALA A 227 11.15 -28.12 28.65
N ARG A 228 10.34 -28.53 27.67
CA ARG A 228 10.76 -28.79 26.29
C ARG A 228 10.00 -27.97 25.26
N LEU A 229 9.52 -26.77 25.66
CA LEU A 229 8.82 -25.90 24.74
C LEU A 229 9.71 -25.46 23.59
N GLN A 230 9.23 -25.66 22.36
CA GLN A 230 9.91 -25.19 21.16
C GLN A 230 9.97 -23.66 21.14
N GLU A 231 11.10 -23.12 20.75
CA GLU A 231 11.33 -21.66 20.72
C GLU A 231 10.32 -20.94 19.83
N GLY A 232 9.94 -21.49 18.67
CA GLY A 232 8.93 -20.92 17.80
C GLY A 232 7.54 -20.83 18.44
N VAL A 233 7.17 -21.80 19.30
CA VAL A 233 5.89 -21.77 20.02
C VAL A 233 5.94 -20.74 21.14
N ARG A 234 7.04 -20.66 21.90
CA ARG A 234 7.25 -19.62 22.92
C ARG A 234 7.17 -18.24 22.28
N GLN A 235 7.81 -18.06 21.13
CA GLN A 235 7.73 -16.82 20.36
C GLN A 235 6.28 -16.50 19.98
N ALA A 236 5.53 -17.45 19.44
CA ALA A 236 4.15 -17.26 19.03
C ALA A 236 3.24 -16.82 20.18
N VAL A 237 3.39 -17.43 21.37
CA VAL A 237 2.62 -17.03 22.56
C VAL A 237 3.02 -15.64 23.03
N CYS A 238 4.30 -15.40 23.23
CA CYS A 238 4.77 -14.13 23.79
C CYS A 238 4.54 -12.96 22.83
N GLU A 239 4.86 -13.08 21.54
CA GLU A 239 4.67 -12.00 20.57
C GLU A 239 3.20 -11.64 20.36
N ASN A 240 2.27 -12.56 20.57
CA ASN A 240 0.85 -12.29 20.41
C ASN A 240 0.15 -11.87 21.70
N ALA A 241 0.84 -11.85 22.83
CA ALA A 241 0.25 -11.52 24.14
C ALA A 241 -0.48 -10.16 24.15
N ASP A 242 0.01 -9.16 23.40
CA ASP A 242 -0.57 -7.83 23.29
C ASP A 242 -1.71 -7.70 22.24
N CYS A 243 -2.12 -8.81 21.64
CA CYS A 243 -3.17 -8.81 20.61
C CYS A 243 -4.59 -9.00 21.18
N GLY A 244 -4.75 -9.17 22.49
CA GLY A 244 -6.03 -9.50 23.12
C GLY A 244 -6.35 -8.64 24.34
N THR A 245 -6.91 -9.28 25.37
CA THR A 245 -7.33 -8.60 26.59
C THR A 245 -6.16 -8.20 27.46
N ILE A 246 -6.34 -7.13 28.26
CA ILE A 246 -5.33 -6.70 29.25
C ILE A 246 -5.10 -7.82 30.28
N ALA A 247 -6.12 -8.55 30.66
CA ALA A 247 -5.99 -9.65 31.60
C ALA A 247 -5.08 -10.77 31.07
N ALA A 248 -5.28 -11.19 29.82
CA ALA A 248 -4.41 -12.19 29.18
C ALA A 248 -2.97 -11.69 29.04
N PHE A 249 -2.78 -10.44 28.61
CA PHE A 249 -1.44 -9.85 28.51
C PHE A 249 -0.74 -9.85 29.86
N ARG A 250 -1.40 -9.34 30.92
CA ARG A 250 -0.82 -9.31 32.27
C ARG A 250 -0.41 -10.70 32.76
N ARG A 251 -1.25 -11.71 32.55
CA ARG A 251 -0.98 -13.08 32.96
C ARG A 251 0.32 -13.62 32.31
N ILE A 252 0.45 -13.44 31.01
CA ILE A 252 1.65 -13.83 30.25
C ILE A 252 2.84 -12.99 30.69
N PHE A 253 2.67 -11.67 30.81
CA PHE A 253 3.71 -10.73 31.20
C PHE A 253 4.26 -11.04 32.59
N ASP A 254 3.40 -11.25 33.58
CA ASP A 254 3.79 -11.61 34.97
C ASP A 254 4.54 -12.93 34.98
N THR A 255 4.11 -13.92 34.21
CA THR A 255 4.81 -15.21 34.07
C THR A 255 6.21 -15.02 33.48
N VAL A 256 6.35 -14.16 32.45
CA VAL A 256 7.64 -13.82 31.85
C VAL A 256 8.58 -13.17 32.86
N CYS A 257 8.09 -12.22 33.65
CA CYS A 257 8.90 -11.53 34.68
C CYS A 257 9.28 -12.46 35.83
N ALA A 258 8.30 -13.15 36.42
CA ALA A 258 8.50 -14.00 37.60
C ALA A 258 9.47 -15.16 37.34
N ASN A 259 9.53 -15.67 36.12
CA ASN A 259 10.36 -16.82 35.76
C ASN A 259 11.61 -16.45 34.93
N ASN A 260 11.95 -15.17 34.86
CA ASN A 260 13.11 -14.67 34.10
C ASN A 260 13.17 -15.24 32.68
N LEU A 261 12.01 -15.26 31.98
CA LEU A 261 11.94 -15.81 30.62
C LEU A 261 12.59 -14.89 29.58
N ILE A 262 12.96 -13.67 29.95
CA ILE A 262 13.72 -12.72 29.10
C ILE A 262 15.08 -13.29 28.65
N ARG A 263 15.59 -14.32 29.31
CA ARG A 263 16.80 -15.03 28.88
C ARG A 263 16.66 -15.69 27.50
N PHE A 264 15.44 -15.95 27.05
CA PHE A 264 15.17 -16.53 25.75
C PHE A 264 15.08 -15.46 24.65
N ALA A 265 15.67 -15.74 23.49
CA ALA A 265 15.65 -14.82 22.34
C ALA A 265 14.23 -14.51 21.87
N SER A 266 13.33 -15.50 21.88
CA SER A 266 11.91 -15.31 21.56
C SER A 266 11.21 -14.29 22.44
N VAL A 267 11.52 -14.26 23.75
CA VAL A 267 10.94 -13.30 24.68
C VAL A 267 11.53 -11.90 24.48
N LYS A 268 12.83 -11.78 24.20
CA LYS A 268 13.41 -10.49 23.84
C LYS A 268 12.77 -9.92 22.59
N ARG A 269 12.52 -10.74 21.58
CA ARG A 269 11.78 -10.35 20.38
C ARG A 269 10.34 -9.96 20.70
N ALA A 270 9.69 -10.66 21.62
CA ALA A 270 8.33 -10.30 22.07
C ALA A 270 8.29 -8.91 22.71
N VAL A 271 9.22 -8.57 23.58
CA VAL A 271 9.33 -7.22 24.19
C VAL A 271 9.53 -6.16 23.11
N ALA A 272 10.36 -6.43 22.10
CA ALA A 272 10.54 -5.56 20.95
C ALA A 272 9.22 -5.39 20.16
N THR A 273 8.47 -6.47 20.00
CA THR A 273 7.18 -6.47 19.31
C THR A 273 6.13 -5.69 20.10
N TRP A 274 6.01 -5.90 21.40
CA TRP A 274 5.01 -5.23 22.23
C TRP A 274 5.22 -3.72 22.25
N THR A 275 6.46 -3.31 22.41
CA THR A 275 6.78 -1.89 22.58
C THR A 275 6.97 -1.17 21.25
N GLY A 276 7.36 -1.89 20.19
CA GLY A 276 7.81 -1.28 18.93
C GLY A 276 8.99 -0.31 19.11
N ILE A 277 9.57 -0.24 20.30
CA ILE A 277 10.61 0.72 20.67
C ILE A 277 11.99 0.22 20.26
N CYS A 278 12.24 -1.09 20.38
CA CYS A 278 13.47 -1.69 19.88
C CYS A 278 13.17 -2.44 18.56
N ASP A 279 14.07 -2.29 17.62
CA ASP A 279 14.09 -3.10 16.43
C ASP A 279 14.31 -4.57 16.80
N VAL A 280 13.66 -5.49 16.09
CA VAL A 280 13.77 -6.94 16.36
C VAL A 280 15.22 -7.42 16.26
N GLU A 281 16.00 -6.85 15.33
CA GLU A 281 17.43 -7.18 15.17
C GLU A 281 18.28 -6.66 16.33
N ASN A 282 17.83 -5.61 17.01
CA ASN A 282 18.52 -4.97 18.12
C ASN A 282 17.87 -5.25 19.49
N ALA A 283 16.93 -6.18 19.56
CA ALA A 283 16.19 -6.51 20.79
C ALA A 283 17.10 -6.85 21.97
N ASP A 284 18.22 -7.52 21.74
CA ASP A 284 19.19 -7.89 22.78
C ASP A 284 19.82 -6.70 23.51
N ARG A 285 19.83 -5.51 22.91
CA ARG A 285 20.53 -4.34 23.47
C ARG A 285 19.79 -3.70 24.64
N ILE A 286 18.46 -3.65 24.60
CA ILE A 286 17.67 -2.91 25.61
C ILE A 286 16.45 -3.66 26.13
N SER A 287 16.09 -4.84 25.60
CA SER A 287 14.85 -5.54 26.00
C SER A 287 14.77 -5.80 27.50
N GLU A 288 15.85 -6.16 28.17
CA GLU A 288 15.86 -6.39 29.60
C GLU A 288 15.60 -5.09 30.40
N LYS A 289 16.24 -3.96 30.00
CA LYS A 289 15.99 -2.65 30.64
C LYS A 289 14.51 -2.26 30.44
N MET A 290 13.99 -2.44 29.22
CA MET A 290 12.61 -2.11 28.92
C MET A 290 11.63 -2.96 29.71
N LEU A 291 11.84 -4.27 29.78
CA LEU A 291 10.96 -5.16 30.53
C LEU A 291 10.88 -4.77 32.01
N ARG A 292 12.00 -4.40 32.64
CA ARG A 292 12.01 -3.93 34.04
C ARG A 292 11.24 -2.62 34.22
N LEU A 293 11.39 -1.67 33.29
CA LEU A 293 10.65 -0.42 33.33
C LEU A 293 9.15 -0.64 33.11
N MET A 294 8.80 -1.53 32.17
CA MET A 294 7.41 -1.94 31.94
C MET A 294 6.81 -2.61 33.19
N GLU A 295 7.54 -3.53 33.82
CA GLU A 295 7.10 -4.21 35.04
C GLU A 295 6.77 -3.21 36.16
N ALA A 296 7.64 -2.23 36.38
CA ALA A 296 7.41 -1.19 37.38
C ALA A 296 6.18 -0.34 37.04
N SER A 297 6.06 0.16 35.82
CA SER A 297 4.97 1.03 35.39
C SER A 297 3.61 0.32 35.22
N ILE A 298 3.61 -1.00 34.91
CA ILE A 298 2.38 -1.80 34.86
C ILE A 298 1.87 -2.09 36.28
N LYS A 299 2.77 -2.35 37.23
CA LYS A 299 2.39 -2.55 38.65
C LYS A 299 1.85 -1.28 39.28
N GLU A 300 2.47 -0.16 38.97
CA GLU A 300 2.12 1.16 39.50
C GLU A 300 2.03 2.19 38.35
N PRO A 301 0.85 2.43 37.80
CA PRO A 301 0.68 3.32 36.63
C PRO A 301 1.15 4.77 36.85
N ALA A 302 1.26 5.23 38.12
CA ALA A 302 1.80 6.54 38.44
C ALA A 302 3.26 6.69 37.97
N ILE A 303 4.04 5.61 38.00
CA ILE A 303 5.44 5.58 37.54
C ILE A 303 5.53 5.91 36.05
N ALA A 304 4.56 5.52 35.24
CA ALA A 304 4.54 5.89 33.82
C ALA A 304 4.47 7.41 33.62
N ARG A 305 3.73 8.12 34.49
CA ARG A 305 3.65 9.59 34.48
C ARG A 305 4.96 10.24 34.90
N GLU A 306 5.71 9.60 35.81
CA GLU A 306 7.07 10.05 36.15
C GLU A 306 8.04 9.85 34.99
N TYR A 307 7.98 8.70 34.32
CA TYR A 307 8.86 8.38 33.19
C TYR A 307 8.73 9.39 32.04
N VAL A 308 7.52 9.82 31.71
CA VAL A 308 7.31 10.80 30.64
C VAL A 308 7.82 12.20 30.99
N GLN A 309 8.06 12.50 32.27
CA GLN A 309 8.66 13.78 32.70
C GLN A 309 10.19 13.77 32.68
N THR A 310 10.82 12.62 32.47
CA THR A 310 12.29 12.51 32.44
C THR A 310 12.85 13.00 31.09
N ASN A 311 14.18 13.00 30.98
CA ASN A 311 14.89 13.23 29.71
C ASN A 311 15.58 11.95 29.19
N ASP A 312 15.28 10.76 29.76
CA ASP A 312 15.76 9.46 29.29
C ASP A 312 14.79 8.90 28.23
N SER A 313 15.26 8.75 27.00
CA SER A 313 14.44 8.32 25.87
C SER A 313 13.77 6.96 26.10
N ILE A 314 14.42 6.03 26.82
CA ILE A 314 13.84 4.71 27.10
C ILE A 314 12.73 4.83 28.12
N GLN A 315 12.90 5.62 29.18
CA GLN A 315 11.85 5.87 30.16
C GLN A 315 10.65 6.60 29.53
N ILE A 316 10.90 7.65 28.74
CA ILE A 316 9.85 8.37 28.02
C ILE A 316 9.06 7.40 27.12
N ALA A 317 9.76 6.59 26.34
CA ALA A 317 9.12 5.67 25.42
C ALA A 317 8.31 4.59 26.14
N VAL A 318 8.82 4.01 27.24
CA VAL A 318 8.07 3.05 28.07
C VAL A 318 6.90 3.75 28.77
N GLY A 319 7.08 4.96 29.26
CA GLY A 319 6.02 5.75 29.87
C GLY A 319 4.86 6.01 28.89
N LEU A 320 5.15 6.49 27.70
CA LEU A 320 4.15 6.68 26.63
C LEU A 320 3.47 5.36 26.25
N TRP A 321 4.24 4.27 26.14
CA TRP A 321 3.69 2.95 25.85
C TRP A 321 2.72 2.49 26.95
N THR A 322 3.10 2.63 28.22
CA THR A 322 2.27 2.21 29.35
C THR A 322 1.00 3.06 29.45
N LEU A 323 1.09 4.37 29.25
CA LEU A 323 -0.09 5.25 29.20
C LEU A 323 -1.03 4.83 28.07
N ALA A 324 -0.50 4.62 26.85
CA ALA A 324 -1.29 4.19 25.69
C ALA A 324 -1.89 2.78 25.87
N PHE A 325 -1.23 1.91 26.64
CA PHE A 325 -1.73 0.57 26.94
C PHE A 325 -2.99 0.61 27.80
N TYR A 326 -3.04 1.50 28.77
CA TYR A 326 -4.22 1.65 29.66
C TYR A 326 -5.26 2.60 29.07
N GLU A 327 -4.85 3.78 28.67
CA GLU A 327 -5.73 4.79 28.09
C GLU A 327 -4.94 5.62 27.07
N LEU A 328 -5.23 5.41 25.80
CA LEU A 328 -4.54 6.10 24.71
C LEU A 328 -4.59 7.64 24.83
N GLN A 329 -5.70 8.19 25.33
CA GLN A 329 -5.86 9.64 25.48
C GLN A 329 -4.86 10.24 26.46
N ASP A 330 -4.42 9.49 27.47
CA ASP A 330 -3.36 9.96 28.38
C ASP A 330 -2.01 10.12 27.66
N ALA A 331 -1.65 9.18 26.79
CA ALA A 331 -0.45 9.31 25.98
C ALA A 331 -0.55 10.47 24.97
N ILE A 332 -1.72 10.64 24.33
CA ILE A 332 -2.00 11.74 23.41
C ILE A 332 -1.87 13.09 24.10
N ALA A 333 -2.39 13.22 25.33
CA ALA A 333 -2.26 14.46 26.11
C ALA A 333 -0.81 14.81 26.38
N VAL A 334 0.00 13.85 26.85
CA VAL A 334 1.44 14.04 27.09
C VAL A 334 2.17 14.41 25.79
N MET A 335 1.84 13.78 24.67
CA MET A 335 2.45 14.10 23.39
C MET A 335 2.08 15.52 22.92
N GLY A 336 0.86 15.97 23.22
CA GLY A 336 0.45 17.37 23.00
C GLY A 336 1.27 18.35 23.85
N GLU A 337 1.48 18.05 25.13
CA GLU A 337 2.33 18.86 26.02
C GLU A 337 3.80 18.94 25.49
N TYR A 338 4.35 17.83 25.00
CA TYR A 338 5.69 17.84 24.41
C TYR A 338 5.79 18.74 23.18
N LEU A 339 4.76 18.77 22.33
CA LEU A 339 4.74 19.68 21.19
C LEU A 339 4.75 21.15 21.63
N GLU A 340 4.15 21.48 22.76
CA GLU A 340 4.08 22.85 23.23
C GLU A 340 5.35 23.30 23.98
N GLN A 341 5.85 22.49 24.88
CA GLN A 341 6.91 22.85 25.82
C GLN A 341 7.92 21.73 26.16
N GLY A 342 7.92 20.65 25.42
CA GLY A 342 8.83 19.52 25.65
C GLY A 342 10.29 19.87 25.35
N THR A 343 11.20 19.14 26.00
CA THR A 343 12.63 19.17 25.63
C THR A 343 12.83 18.57 24.24
N ARG A 344 13.95 18.91 23.60
CA ARG A 344 14.30 18.32 22.32
C ARG A 344 14.26 16.78 22.33
N ASN A 345 14.77 16.17 23.39
CA ASN A 345 14.79 14.72 23.53
C ASN A 345 13.39 14.11 23.68
N GLN A 346 12.50 14.77 24.43
CA GLN A 346 11.10 14.36 24.54
C GLN A 346 10.40 14.42 23.17
N ILE A 347 10.62 15.49 22.39
CA ILE A 347 10.03 15.65 21.06
C ILE A 347 10.53 14.57 20.09
N LEU A 348 11.83 14.30 20.07
CA LEU A 348 12.41 13.27 19.21
C LEU A 348 11.95 11.86 19.62
N THR A 349 11.87 11.57 20.92
CA THR A 349 11.36 10.29 21.43
C THR A 349 9.87 10.12 21.09
N MET A 350 9.08 11.17 21.25
CA MET A 350 7.69 11.19 20.83
C MET A 350 7.55 10.93 19.33
N SER A 351 8.40 11.50 18.50
CA SER A 351 8.34 11.28 17.04
C SER A 351 8.57 9.81 16.68
N TYR A 352 9.46 9.13 17.39
CA TYR A 352 9.66 7.70 17.25
C TYR A 352 8.44 6.92 17.71
N PHE A 353 7.91 7.19 18.89
CA PHE A 353 6.69 6.56 19.40
C PHE A 353 5.50 6.80 18.48
N ASN A 354 5.36 8.01 17.94
CA ASN A 354 4.33 8.38 17.00
C ASN A 354 4.34 7.51 15.72
N ARG A 355 5.51 7.09 15.22
CA ARG A 355 5.62 6.12 14.12
C ARG A 355 5.03 4.76 14.47
N THR A 356 4.90 4.47 15.74
CA THR A 356 4.38 3.22 16.24
C THR A 356 2.86 3.24 16.41
N LEU A 357 2.20 4.40 16.35
CA LEU A 357 0.76 4.54 16.43
C LEU A 357 0.08 4.38 15.07
N GLU A 358 -1.14 3.88 15.07
CA GLU A 358 -1.90 3.80 13.83
C GLU A 358 -2.31 5.20 13.37
N TRP A 359 -2.22 5.39 12.06
CA TRP A 359 -2.24 6.67 11.38
C TRP A 359 -3.48 7.56 11.64
N GLU A 360 -4.66 6.95 11.77
CA GLU A 360 -5.90 7.72 11.56
C GLU A 360 -6.30 8.62 12.73
N ALA A 361 -5.86 8.29 13.95
CA ALA A 361 -6.33 9.01 15.12
C ALA A 361 -5.49 10.23 15.49
N PHE A 362 -4.17 10.07 15.56
CA PHE A 362 -3.32 11.08 16.19
C PHE A 362 -2.09 11.46 15.36
N THR A 363 -1.48 10.50 14.71
CA THR A 363 -0.18 10.68 14.06
C THR A 363 -0.17 11.76 13.00
N GLY A 364 -1.25 11.86 12.20
CA GLY A 364 -1.39 12.88 11.16
C GLY A 364 -1.46 14.29 11.75
N ILE A 365 -2.25 14.48 12.81
CA ILE A 365 -2.41 15.79 13.47
C ILE A 365 -1.10 16.21 14.13
N THR A 366 -0.46 15.29 14.88
CA THR A 366 0.82 15.57 15.55
C THR A 366 1.92 15.90 14.56
N ALA A 367 2.04 15.11 13.48
CA ALA A 367 3.04 15.33 12.46
C ALA A 367 2.85 16.68 11.76
N LYS A 368 1.62 17.11 11.46
CA LYS A 368 1.33 18.40 10.86
C LYS A 368 1.72 19.55 11.78
N LYS A 369 1.28 19.50 13.06
CA LYS A 369 1.64 20.55 14.05
C LYS A 369 3.15 20.65 14.23
N ALA A 370 3.85 19.52 14.38
CA ALA A 370 5.30 19.51 14.48
C ALA A 370 5.97 20.05 13.23
N PHE A 371 5.44 19.71 12.06
CA PHE A 371 6.01 20.10 10.78
C PHE A 371 6.05 21.63 10.61
N LEU A 372 4.99 22.34 10.93
CA LEU A 372 4.96 23.79 10.85
C LEU A 372 5.72 24.46 12.00
N LYS A 373 5.56 23.96 13.22
CA LYS A 373 6.21 24.54 14.41
C LYS A 373 7.73 24.45 14.35
N TYR A 374 8.28 23.35 13.85
CA TYR A 374 9.72 23.09 13.78
C TYR A 374 10.29 23.22 12.38
N ALA A 375 9.68 24.07 11.54
CA ALA A 375 10.10 24.30 10.15
C ALA A 375 11.57 24.71 10.01
N SER A 376 12.15 25.37 11.02
CA SER A 376 13.55 25.78 11.07
C SER A 376 14.51 24.73 11.64
N ASP A 377 14.01 23.58 12.15
CA ASP A 377 14.83 22.50 12.72
C ASP A 377 14.79 21.25 11.81
N PRO A 378 15.78 21.07 10.92
CA PRO A 378 15.77 19.95 9.95
C PRO A 378 15.77 18.57 10.60
N GLU A 379 16.34 18.42 11.79
CA GLU A 379 16.43 17.12 12.48
C GLU A 379 15.07 16.72 13.06
N ILE A 380 14.36 17.67 13.68
CA ILE A 380 13.01 17.42 14.18
C ILE A 380 12.06 17.15 12.98
N LEU A 381 12.15 17.98 11.92
CA LEU A 381 11.37 17.75 10.72
C LEU A 381 11.60 16.34 10.16
N ALA A 382 12.86 15.92 10.01
CA ALA A 382 13.19 14.60 9.50
C ALA A 382 12.66 13.48 10.38
N ALA A 383 12.63 13.64 11.70
CA ALA A 383 12.08 12.66 12.62
C ALA A 383 10.57 12.45 12.41
N PHE A 384 9.81 13.52 12.06
CA PHE A 384 8.37 13.44 11.77
C PHE A 384 8.04 13.08 10.31
N MET A 385 8.97 13.27 9.37
CA MET A 385 8.75 13.03 7.94
C MET A 385 8.25 11.62 7.61
N PRO A 386 8.78 10.52 8.19
CA PRO A 386 8.26 9.19 7.89
C PRO A 386 6.75 9.07 8.15
N THR A 387 6.25 9.62 9.25
CA THR A 387 4.82 9.65 9.57
C THR A 387 4.06 10.61 8.66
N TYR A 388 4.63 11.77 8.40
CA TYR A 388 4.02 12.80 7.57
C TYR A 388 3.86 12.38 6.10
N LEU A 389 4.83 11.60 5.57
CA LEU A 389 4.86 11.16 4.17
C LEU A 389 4.12 9.85 3.90
N THR A 390 3.73 9.10 4.93
CA THR A 390 3.29 7.70 4.83
C THR A 390 2.19 7.48 3.81
N ARG A 391 1.30 8.44 3.57
CA ARG A 391 0.13 8.27 2.70
C ARG A 391 0.19 9.01 1.36
N ALA A 392 1.33 9.61 1.01
CA ALA A 392 1.43 10.29 -0.29
C ALA A 392 1.09 9.35 -1.47
N GLU A 393 1.57 8.11 -1.40
CA GLU A 393 1.30 7.06 -2.39
C GLU A 393 -0.17 6.63 -2.44
N GLU A 394 -0.82 6.54 -1.28
CA GLU A 394 -2.24 6.16 -1.17
C GLU A 394 -3.12 7.27 -1.75
N TYR A 395 -2.85 8.53 -1.41
CA TYR A 395 -3.59 9.66 -1.96
C TYR A 395 -3.43 9.78 -3.47
N ALA A 396 -2.21 9.62 -3.99
CA ALA A 396 -2.00 9.60 -5.42
C ALA A 396 -2.70 8.40 -6.08
N GLY A 397 -2.71 7.21 -5.45
CA GLY A 397 -3.44 6.04 -5.93
C GLY A 397 -4.95 6.18 -5.87
N TRP A 398 -5.48 6.96 -4.91
CA TRP A 398 -6.88 7.29 -4.86
C TRP A 398 -7.27 8.31 -5.94
N ALA A 399 -6.42 9.31 -6.16
CA ALA A 399 -6.67 10.36 -7.14
C ALA A 399 -6.60 9.84 -8.58
N VAL A 400 -5.68 8.93 -8.87
CA VAL A 400 -5.46 8.37 -10.21
C VAL A 400 -5.72 6.87 -10.20
N GLN A 401 -6.87 6.45 -10.71
CA GLN A 401 -7.27 5.04 -10.78
C GLN A 401 -7.34 4.57 -12.23
N VAL A 402 -6.58 3.52 -12.52
CA VAL A 402 -6.64 2.82 -13.82
C VAL A 402 -7.65 1.69 -13.68
N ARG A 403 -8.75 1.75 -14.45
CA ARG A 403 -9.69 0.63 -14.57
C ARG A 403 -9.24 -0.29 -15.71
N PRO A 404 -8.97 -1.57 -15.45
CA PRO A 404 -8.82 -2.54 -16.51
C PRO A 404 -10.22 -2.83 -17.07
N GLN A 405 -10.55 -2.28 -18.24
CA GLN A 405 -11.63 -2.76 -19.07
C GLN A 405 -11.04 -3.53 -20.25
N ASP A 406 -11.78 -4.52 -20.76
CA ASP A 406 -11.37 -5.33 -21.92
C ASP A 406 -10.80 -4.45 -23.05
N ASN A 407 -9.48 -4.44 -23.18
CA ASN A 407 -8.69 -3.70 -24.18
C ASN A 407 -8.67 -2.15 -24.10
N ASN A 408 -9.36 -1.50 -23.17
CA ASN A 408 -9.27 -0.04 -22.99
C ASN A 408 -8.97 0.30 -21.52
N ARG A 409 -7.88 1.03 -21.27
CA ARG A 409 -7.49 1.47 -19.93
C ARG A 409 -8.03 2.87 -19.68
N ASP A 410 -9.25 2.94 -19.17
CA ASP A 410 -9.78 4.21 -18.71
C ASP A 410 -9.15 4.60 -17.37
N THR A 411 -8.56 5.78 -17.34
CA THR A 411 -8.03 6.37 -16.12
C THR A 411 -9.01 7.39 -15.58
N ILE A 412 -9.40 7.21 -14.32
CA ILE A 412 -10.27 8.15 -13.61
C ILE A 412 -9.42 9.04 -12.74
N TYR A 413 -9.64 10.35 -12.83
CA TYR A 413 -9.02 11.36 -12.00
C TYR A 413 -10.02 11.91 -11.00
N ARG A 414 -9.62 12.02 -9.72
CA ARG A 414 -10.48 12.50 -8.65
C ARG A 414 -9.77 13.59 -7.86
N PRO A 415 -10.44 14.68 -7.54
CA PRO A 415 -9.88 15.67 -6.64
C PRO A 415 -9.66 15.05 -5.25
N ILE A 416 -8.56 15.38 -4.60
CA ILE A 416 -8.31 15.07 -3.20
C ILE A 416 -8.87 16.24 -2.40
N PRO A 417 -9.90 16.04 -1.54
CA PRO A 417 -10.40 17.11 -0.69
C PRO A 417 -9.30 17.64 0.24
N VAL A 418 -9.16 18.95 0.33
CA VAL A 418 -8.11 19.58 1.16
C VAL A 418 -8.25 19.18 2.62
N GLU A 419 -9.49 19.06 3.10
CA GLU A 419 -9.85 18.69 4.47
C GLU A 419 -9.42 17.29 4.90
N TRP A 420 -9.03 16.44 3.96
CA TRP A 420 -8.45 15.13 4.30
C TRP A 420 -7.05 15.23 4.88
N LEU A 421 -6.32 16.28 4.50
CA LEU A 421 -4.91 16.46 4.85
C LEU A 421 -4.63 17.73 5.62
N PHE A 422 -5.42 18.80 5.41
CA PHE A 422 -5.19 20.14 5.93
C PHE A 422 -6.51 20.74 6.41
N GLU A 423 -6.44 21.75 7.27
CA GLU A 423 -7.63 22.50 7.68
C GLU A 423 -8.20 23.29 6.52
N ASP A 424 -7.31 23.90 5.73
CA ASP A 424 -7.65 24.69 4.56
C ASP A 424 -6.49 24.77 3.55
N ALA A 425 -6.70 25.52 2.49
CA ALA A 425 -5.70 25.72 1.45
C ALA A 425 -4.50 26.57 1.93
N GLU A 426 -4.64 27.41 2.97
CA GLU A 426 -3.52 28.18 3.51
C GLU A 426 -2.57 27.31 4.29
N GLU A 427 -3.09 26.40 5.10
CA GLU A 427 -2.26 25.37 5.76
C GLU A 427 -1.53 24.51 4.73
N ALA A 428 -2.22 24.07 3.66
CA ALA A 428 -1.60 23.32 2.58
C ALA A 428 -0.45 24.09 1.90
N ARG A 429 -0.63 25.39 1.64
CA ARG A 429 0.44 26.26 1.10
C ARG A 429 1.62 26.37 2.05
N ALA A 430 1.37 26.58 3.34
CA ALA A 430 2.43 26.66 4.35
C ALA A 430 3.28 25.37 4.38
N HIS A 431 2.62 24.21 4.36
CA HIS A 431 3.31 22.93 4.27
C HIS A 431 4.12 22.75 2.99
N TYR A 432 3.59 23.20 1.85
CA TYR A 432 4.32 23.16 0.58
C TYR A 432 5.62 23.99 0.64
N GLU A 433 5.56 25.21 1.18
CA GLU A 433 6.73 26.09 1.27
C GLU A 433 7.80 25.53 2.23
N VAL A 434 7.41 24.90 3.35
CA VAL A 434 8.37 24.22 4.25
C VAL A 434 9.04 23.03 3.55
N LEU A 435 8.28 22.19 2.84
CA LEU A 435 8.84 21.07 2.07
C LEU A 435 9.79 21.56 0.98
N LYS A 436 9.41 22.63 0.27
CA LYS A 436 10.25 23.26 -0.75
C LYS A 436 11.56 23.79 -0.15
N GLY A 437 11.48 24.49 0.99
CA GLY A 437 12.65 24.97 1.71
C GLY A 437 13.59 23.84 2.12
N LEU A 438 13.03 22.75 2.66
CA LEU A 438 13.79 21.56 3.03
C LEU A 438 14.46 20.93 1.81
N LEU A 439 13.72 20.72 0.71
CA LEU A 439 14.23 20.15 -0.53
C LEU A 439 15.40 20.96 -1.11
N LEU A 440 15.28 22.27 -1.12
CA LEU A 440 16.31 23.19 -1.62
C LEU A 440 17.53 23.25 -0.70
N GLY A 441 17.32 23.14 0.62
CA GLY A 441 18.39 23.10 1.61
C GLY A 441 19.23 21.81 1.59
N MET A 442 18.72 20.73 1.01
CA MET A 442 19.43 19.45 0.94
C MET A 442 20.59 19.49 -0.04
N LYS A 443 21.81 19.56 0.47
CA LYS A 443 23.04 19.47 -0.33
C LYS A 443 23.30 18.07 -0.89
N LYS A 444 22.92 17.01 -0.16
CA LYS A 444 23.07 15.60 -0.55
C LYS A 444 21.74 15.04 -1.07
N LYS A 445 21.78 13.89 -1.75
CA LYS A 445 20.57 13.18 -2.20
C LYS A 445 19.74 12.65 -1.03
N THR A 446 20.38 12.33 0.08
CA THR A 446 19.78 11.85 1.32
C THR A 446 20.20 12.73 2.48
N LEU A 447 19.30 12.93 3.42
CA LEU A 447 19.60 13.37 4.77
C LEU A 447 19.58 12.14 5.67
N GLU A 448 20.72 11.87 6.29
CA GLU A 448 20.88 10.81 7.27
C GLU A 448 21.07 11.47 8.63
N PHE A 449 20.16 11.14 9.53
CA PHE A 449 20.27 11.57 10.92
C PHE A 449 20.84 10.42 11.72
N SER A 450 21.93 10.67 12.43
CA SER A 450 22.48 9.74 13.40
C SER A 450 21.42 9.38 14.44
N PRO A 451 21.53 8.20 15.08
CA PRO A 451 20.55 7.76 16.07
C PRO A 451 20.41 8.81 17.18
N CYS A 452 19.30 9.55 17.13
CA CYS A 452 19.05 10.61 18.10
C CYS A 452 18.49 10.07 19.42
N ILE A 453 17.91 8.87 19.41
CA ILE A 453 17.14 8.33 20.52
C ILE A 453 17.73 6.98 20.98
N PHE A 454 17.88 6.04 20.03
CA PHE A 454 18.42 4.70 20.27
C PHE A 454 19.63 4.47 19.37
N PRO A 455 20.59 3.61 19.78
CA PRO A 455 21.82 3.38 19.02
C PRO A 455 21.63 2.93 17.57
N TRP A 456 20.48 2.35 17.24
CA TRP A 456 20.11 1.85 15.91
C TRP A 456 19.06 2.71 15.21
N TYR A 457 18.50 3.73 15.91
CA TYR A 457 17.48 4.58 15.32
C TYR A 457 18.12 5.67 14.47
N GLY A 458 17.98 5.50 13.17
CA GLY A 458 18.34 6.51 12.19
C GLY A 458 17.14 6.85 11.31
N VAL A 459 17.11 8.03 10.78
CA VAL A 459 16.16 8.47 9.78
C VAL A 459 16.92 8.80 8.52
N VAL A 460 16.56 8.14 7.42
CA VAL A 460 17.04 8.48 6.09
C VAL A 460 15.88 9.11 5.33
N LEU A 461 16.07 10.35 4.94
CA LEU A 461 15.11 11.10 4.16
C LEU A 461 15.69 11.36 2.77
N THR A 462 15.00 10.95 1.72
CA THR A 462 15.41 11.23 0.35
C THR A 462 14.73 12.49 -0.20
N LYS A 463 15.35 13.15 -1.17
CA LYS A 463 14.71 14.22 -1.92
C LYS A 463 13.42 13.75 -2.60
N GLY A 464 13.39 12.47 -3.02
CA GLY A 464 12.22 11.85 -3.62
C GLY A 464 11.02 11.80 -2.69
N ASP A 465 11.23 11.47 -1.41
CA ASP A 465 10.14 11.40 -0.42
C ASP A 465 9.49 12.77 -0.20
N ILE A 466 10.30 13.82 -0.13
CA ILE A 466 9.81 15.20 -0.03
C ILE A 466 9.02 15.56 -1.28
N LEU A 467 9.57 15.28 -2.46
CA LEU A 467 8.97 15.65 -3.72
C LEU A 467 7.62 14.94 -3.95
N LYS A 468 7.49 13.67 -3.57
CA LYS A 468 6.22 12.92 -3.62
C LYS A 468 5.12 13.65 -2.83
N ARG A 469 5.46 14.12 -1.62
CA ARG A 469 4.49 14.87 -0.81
C ARG A 469 4.16 16.22 -1.43
N MET A 470 5.14 16.91 -1.99
CA MET A 470 4.89 18.15 -2.75
C MET A 470 3.97 17.93 -3.94
N CYS A 471 4.10 16.81 -4.66
CA CYS A 471 3.18 16.44 -5.75
C CYS A 471 1.72 16.35 -5.27
N VAL A 472 1.48 15.68 -4.13
CA VAL A 472 0.13 15.56 -3.56
C VAL A 472 -0.42 16.93 -3.18
N ILE A 473 0.38 17.78 -2.53
CA ILE A 473 -0.07 19.11 -2.11
C ILE A 473 -0.31 20.00 -3.33
N ALA A 474 0.57 20.00 -4.34
CA ALA A 474 0.38 20.76 -5.57
C ALA A 474 -0.92 20.34 -6.30
N TYR A 475 -1.22 19.05 -6.33
CA TYR A 475 -2.46 18.51 -6.90
C TYR A 475 -3.70 18.95 -6.10
N ILE A 476 -3.65 18.92 -4.77
CA ILE A 476 -4.74 19.37 -3.90
C ILE A 476 -5.04 20.86 -4.12
N LEU A 477 -3.99 21.67 -4.21
CA LEU A 477 -4.13 23.12 -4.39
C LEU A 477 -4.59 23.51 -5.80
N GLY A 478 -4.26 22.70 -6.82
CA GLY A 478 -4.60 23.01 -8.22
C GLY A 478 -3.95 24.29 -8.76
N GLU A 479 -2.92 24.82 -8.08
CA GLU A 479 -2.30 26.09 -8.45
C GLU A 479 -1.24 25.87 -9.54
N GLU A 480 -1.43 26.51 -10.69
CA GLU A 480 -0.57 26.36 -11.88
C GLU A 480 0.94 26.46 -11.55
N ALA A 481 1.33 27.51 -10.82
CA ALA A 481 2.73 27.74 -10.49
C ALA A 481 3.35 26.61 -9.64
N ARG A 482 2.59 26.01 -8.72
CA ARG A 482 3.06 24.89 -7.88
C ARG A 482 3.11 23.58 -8.64
N ILE A 483 2.13 23.34 -9.51
CA ILE A 483 2.14 22.18 -10.41
C ILE A 483 3.37 22.24 -11.32
N GLU A 484 3.62 23.39 -11.96
CA GLU A 484 4.77 23.59 -12.85
C GLU A 484 6.11 23.45 -12.12
N GLU A 485 6.27 24.09 -10.96
CA GLU A 485 7.50 23.99 -10.17
C GLU A 485 7.76 22.54 -9.76
N THR A 486 6.72 21.85 -9.29
CA THR A 486 6.85 20.45 -8.82
C THR A 486 7.15 19.51 -9.99
N ALA A 487 6.47 19.67 -11.11
CA ALA A 487 6.69 18.87 -12.31
C ALA A 487 8.10 19.09 -12.90
N ALA A 488 8.60 20.33 -12.91
CA ALA A 488 9.97 20.62 -13.33
C ALA A 488 10.99 19.89 -12.46
N ARG A 489 10.80 19.87 -11.12
CA ARG A 489 11.68 19.14 -10.20
C ARG A 489 11.60 17.63 -10.38
N LEU A 490 10.42 17.09 -10.74
CA LEU A 490 10.31 15.68 -11.10
C LEU A 490 11.18 15.31 -12.30
N SER A 491 11.33 16.19 -13.29
CA SER A 491 12.16 15.92 -14.46
C SER A 491 13.66 15.88 -14.11
N GLU A 492 14.09 16.66 -13.12
CA GLU A 492 15.50 16.77 -12.71
C GLU A 492 15.94 15.65 -11.76
N MET A 493 15.02 15.09 -10.99
CA MET A 493 15.33 14.15 -9.90
C MET A 493 15.18 12.69 -10.32
N ASN A 494 16.09 11.88 -9.80
CA ASN A 494 15.98 10.42 -9.87
C ASN A 494 15.18 9.94 -8.66
N LEU A 495 13.93 9.57 -8.88
CA LEU A 495 13.09 8.91 -7.88
C LEU A 495 13.38 7.41 -7.88
N SER A 496 14.64 7.04 -7.59
CA SER A 496 15.02 5.63 -7.50
C SER A 496 14.43 4.98 -6.24
N ASP A 497 13.13 4.78 -6.25
CA ASP A 497 12.45 3.96 -5.26
C ASP A 497 11.93 2.70 -5.95
N VAL A 498 12.18 1.55 -5.34
CA VAL A 498 11.89 0.21 -5.93
C VAL A 498 10.39 0.02 -6.19
N TYR A 499 9.53 0.82 -5.56
CA TYR A 499 8.07 0.65 -5.58
C TYR A 499 7.27 1.74 -6.29
N THR A 500 7.89 2.88 -6.67
CA THR A 500 7.15 4.00 -7.27
C THR A 500 7.86 4.57 -8.48
N SER A 501 7.20 4.37 -9.61
CA SER A 501 7.62 4.98 -10.87
C SER A 501 7.26 6.47 -10.89
N ARG A 502 8.10 7.30 -11.47
CA ARG A 502 7.86 8.73 -11.75
C ARG A 502 6.58 8.91 -12.57
N ALA A 503 6.21 7.94 -13.37
CA ALA A 503 5.01 7.91 -14.19
C ALA A 503 3.73 8.32 -13.43
N LYS A 504 3.56 7.79 -12.20
CA LYS A 504 2.40 8.09 -11.34
C LYS A 504 2.30 9.57 -10.97
N TRP A 505 3.44 10.19 -10.69
CA TRP A 505 3.50 11.60 -10.27
C TRP A 505 3.35 12.55 -11.46
N VAL A 506 3.91 12.20 -12.61
CA VAL A 506 3.69 12.91 -13.87
C VAL A 506 2.21 12.86 -14.24
N GLU A 507 1.59 11.70 -14.13
CA GLU A 507 0.18 11.55 -14.39
C GLU A 507 -0.69 12.36 -13.42
N LEU A 508 -0.36 12.34 -12.11
CA LEU A 508 -1.07 13.10 -11.11
C LEU A 508 -1.08 14.61 -11.43
N LEU A 509 0.08 15.16 -11.77
CA LEU A 509 0.25 16.60 -11.95
C LEU A 509 -0.12 17.10 -13.35
N LEU A 510 0.09 16.29 -14.40
CA LEU A 510 0.04 16.73 -15.80
C LEU A 510 -0.98 15.96 -16.65
N HIS A 511 -1.97 15.31 -16.04
CA HIS A 511 -3.00 14.59 -16.81
C HIS A 511 -3.91 15.51 -17.64
N ALA A 512 -4.04 16.77 -17.24
CA ALA A 512 -4.81 17.80 -17.91
C ALA A 512 -4.01 19.14 -17.86
N PRO A 513 -3.00 19.33 -18.70
CA PRO A 513 -2.21 20.56 -18.70
C PRO A 513 -3.07 21.77 -19.09
N GLU A 514 -3.08 22.80 -18.22
CA GLU A 514 -3.93 23.98 -18.37
C GLU A 514 -3.28 25.09 -19.18
N ASN A 515 -1.95 25.04 -19.34
CA ASN A 515 -1.19 26.07 -20.07
C ASN A 515 -0.02 25.48 -20.85
N ASP A 516 0.60 26.30 -21.70
CA ASP A 516 1.73 25.90 -22.57
C ASP A 516 2.96 25.43 -21.77
N ARG A 517 3.18 25.95 -20.57
CA ARG A 517 4.32 25.55 -19.75
C ARG A 517 4.15 24.15 -19.18
N GLN A 518 2.98 23.82 -18.68
CA GLN A 518 2.63 22.46 -18.25
C GLN A 518 2.69 21.47 -19.43
N LYS A 519 2.21 21.91 -20.60
CA LYS A 519 2.30 21.11 -21.84
C LYS A 519 3.76 20.82 -22.21
N LYS A 520 4.62 21.84 -22.23
CA LYS A 520 6.06 21.69 -22.49
C LYS A 520 6.76 20.77 -21.50
N LEU A 521 6.41 20.84 -20.22
CA LEU A 521 6.91 19.91 -19.19
C LEU A 521 6.47 18.49 -19.49
N LEU A 522 5.20 18.27 -19.83
CA LEU A 522 4.71 16.94 -20.19
C LEU A 522 5.43 16.38 -21.42
N LEU A 523 5.63 17.19 -22.46
CA LEU A 523 6.38 16.80 -23.66
C LEU A 523 7.83 16.41 -23.33
N SER A 524 8.47 17.05 -22.36
CA SER A 524 9.83 16.71 -21.95
C SER A 524 9.94 15.28 -21.37
N PHE A 525 8.87 14.79 -20.74
CA PHE A 525 8.84 13.43 -20.20
C PHE A 525 8.74 12.32 -21.26
N LEU A 526 8.49 12.65 -22.53
CA LEU A 526 8.65 11.69 -23.65
C LEU A 526 10.10 11.22 -23.79
N GLY A 527 11.08 12.04 -23.37
CA GLY A 527 12.49 11.70 -23.34
C GLY A 527 13.01 11.17 -22.00
N ASP A 528 12.13 10.87 -21.03
CA ASP A 528 12.53 10.47 -19.69
C ASP A 528 13.37 9.19 -19.64
N ARG A 529 14.12 9.02 -18.55
CA ARG A 529 14.99 7.83 -18.36
C ARG A 529 14.19 6.55 -18.15
N GLU A 530 13.03 6.66 -17.48
CA GLU A 530 12.15 5.53 -17.13
C GLU A 530 11.16 5.24 -18.27
N THR A 531 11.09 3.98 -18.69
CA THR A 531 10.17 3.55 -19.75
C THR A 531 8.69 3.76 -19.37
N SER A 532 8.32 3.48 -18.12
CA SER A 532 6.96 3.72 -17.60
C SER A 532 6.54 5.19 -17.66
N THR A 533 7.47 6.10 -17.36
CA THR A 533 7.24 7.55 -17.45
C THR A 533 7.04 7.99 -18.89
N ARG A 534 7.87 7.50 -19.82
CA ARG A 534 7.71 7.78 -21.26
C ARG A 534 6.37 7.30 -21.80
N GLN A 535 5.96 6.08 -21.41
CA GLN A 535 4.67 5.51 -21.83
C GLN A 535 3.49 6.33 -21.27
N THR A 536 3.58 6.78 -20.02
CA THR A 536 2.55 7.65 -19.44
C THR A 536 2.52 9.00 -20.15
N ALA A 537 3.66 9.63 -20.38
CA ALA A 537 3.73 10.88 -21.12
C ALA A 537 3.15 10.74 -22.54
N TYR A 538 3.52 9.67 -23.27
CA TYR A 538 2.96 9.38 -24.59
C TYR A 538 1.42 9.31 -24.57
N ARG A 539 0.85 8.52 -23.64
CA ARG A 539 -0.58 8.33 -23.51
C ARG A 539 -1.33 9.64 -23.16
N LEU A 540 -0.70 10.51 -22.39
CA LEU A 540 -1.28 11.82 -22.05
C LEU A 540 -1.17 12.78 -23.22
N VAL A 541 0.00 12.88 -23.85
CA VAL A 541 0.25 13.74 -25.03
C VAL A 541 -0.64 13.35 -26.21
N GLU A 542 -0.87 12.05 -26.40
CA GLU A 542 -1.75 11.54 -27.45
C GLU A 542 -3.16 12.12 -27.43
N LYS A 543 -3.63 12.58 -26.28
CA LYS A 543 -4.96 13.16 -26.07
C LYS A 543 -5.01 14.68 -26.24
N LEU A 544 -3.87 15.33 -26.43
CA LEU A 544 -3.77 16.79 -26.50
C LEU A 544 -3.86 17.30 -27.93
N GLU A 545 -4.38 18.52 -28.05
CA GLU A 545 -4.19 19.34 -29.24
C GLU A 545 -2.79 19.99 -29.19
N LEU A 546 -1.99 19.72 -30.22
CA LEU A 546 -0.60 20.13 -30.28
C LEU A 546 -0.37 21.22 -31.32
N SER A 547 0.36 22.25 -30.94
CA SER A 547 0.81 23.33 -31.85
C SER A 547 2.07 22.90 -32.64
N ASP A 548 2.42 23.64 -33.71
CA ASP A 548 3.65 23.35 -34.45
C ASP A 548 4.90 23.48 -33.58
N GLU A 549 4.90 24.34 -32.57
CA GLU A 549 6.00 24.47 -31.62
C GLU A 549 6.13 23.24 -30.70
N ASP A 550 5.01 22.64 -30.30
CA ASP A 550 5.00 21.40 -29.52
C ASP A 550 5.61 20.24 -30.35
N TYR A 551 5.27 20.17 -31.65
CA TYR A 551 5.85 19.20 -32.55
C TYR A 551 7.36 19.41 -32.74
N ARG A 552 7.86 20.66 -32.84
CA ARG A 552 9.29 20.96 -32.88
C ARG A 552 10.02 20.47 -31.61
N GLN A 553 9.41 20.66 -30.46
CA GLN A 553 9.99 20.16 -29.21
C GLN A 553 10.11 18.62 -29.22
N MET A 554 9.10 17.92 -29.74
CA MET A 554 9.16 16.47 -29.90
C MET A 554 10.16 16.01 -30.95
N GLU A 555 10.26 16.70 -32.09
CA GLU A 555 11.24 16.43 -33.14
C GLU A 555 12.67 16.43 -32.58
N ALA A 556 13.00 17.31 -31.63
CA ALA A 556 14.30 17.35 -30.99
C ALA A 556 14.63 16.08 -30.18
N LEU A 557 13.64 15.30 -29.77
CA LEU A 557 13.83 14.03 -29.04
C LEU A 557 14.31 12.89 -29.97
N LEU A 558 14.22 13.03 -31.29
CA LEU A 558 14.73 12.04 -32.26
C LEU A 558 16.24 11.88 -32.18
N LYS A 559 16.99 12.82 -31.59
CA LYS A 559 18.42 12.70 -31.30
C LYS A 559 18.76 11.59 -30.29
N TYR A 560 17.79 11.14 -29.50
CA TYR A 560 18.03 10.05 -28.57
C TYR A 560 18.13 8.70 -29.30
N LYS A 561 19.13 7.90 -28.92
CA LYS A 561 19.37 6.56 -29.51
C LYS A 561 18.41 5.46 -29.03
N LYS A 562 17.53 5.77 -28.03
CA LYS A 562 16.56 4.78 -27.49
C LYS A 562 15.41 4.59 -28.48
N GLY A 563 15.21 3.35 -28.90
CA GLY A 563 14.20 3.00 -29.92
C GLY A 563 12.77 3.35 -29.54
N ASP A 564 12.40 3.17 -28.26
CA ASP A 564 11.04 3.48 -27.76
C ASP A 564 10.74 4.99 -27.76
N ILE A 565 11.72 5.85 -27.47
CA ILE A 565 11.56 7.31 -27.57
C ILE A 565 11.28 7.68 -29.02
N ARG A 566 12.12 7.18 -29.95
CA ARG A 566 11.98 7.45 -31.37
C ARG A 566 10.62 6.98 -31.91
N GLN A 567 10.23 5.75 -31.60
CA GLN A 567 8.93 5.20 -32.01
C GLN A 567 7.74 6.02 -31.50
N ASN A 568 7.76 6.42 -30.23
CA ASN A 568 6.67 7.22 -29.65
C ASN A 568 6.56 8.59 -30.32
N VAL A 569 7.70 9.25 -30.55
CA VAL A 569 7.73 10.55 -31.24
C VAL A 569 7.25 10.41 -32.68
N LEU A 570 7.72 9.41 -33.41
CA LEU A 570 7.30 9.19 -34.81
C LEU A 570 5.79 8.91 -34.91
N LYS A 571 5.22 8.11 -33.98
CA LYS A 571 3.78 7.87 -33.92
C LYS A 571 2.98 9.16 -33.68
N LEU A 572 3.47 10.06 -32.81
CA LEU A 572 2.81 11.34 -32.57
C LEU A 572 2.91 12.26 -33.79
N LEU A 573 4.06 12.31 -34.47
CA LEU A 573 4.27 13.08 -35.70
C LEU A 573 3.40 12.61 -36.87
N GLN A 574 3.15 11.30 -36.97
CA GLN A 574 2.26 10.71 -37.96
C GLN A 574 0.79 11.16 -37.82
N ARG A 575 0.39 11.64 -36.64
CA ARG A 575 -0.98 12.12 -36.40
C ARG A 575 -1.22 13.53 -36.92
N ARG A 576 -0.18 14.23 -37.34
CA ARG A 576 -0.34 15.56 -37.93
C ARG A 576 -1.18 15.49 -39.23
N ASP A 577 -1.84 16.59 -39.50
CA ASP A 577 -2.43 16.80 -40.84
C ASP A 577 -1.36 16.79 -41.92
N ASP A 578 -1.77 16.74 -43.17
CA ASP A 578 -0.89 16.60 -44.29
C ASP A 578 0.12 17.75 -44.42
N GLU A 579 -0.30 19.01 -44.17
CA GLU A 579 0.55 20.19 -44.18
C GLU A 579 1.57 20.17 -43.04
N GLY A 580 1.12 19.85 -41.86
CA GLY A 580 1.97 19.74 -40.68
C GLY A 580 3.00 18.61 -40.80
N LEU A 581 2.60 17.45 -41.34
CA LEU A 581 3.53 16.33 -41.59
C LEU A 581 4.60 16.73 -42.57
N GLU A 582 4.25 17.41 -43.68
CA GLU A 582 5.18 17.92 -44.66
C GLU A 582 6.18 18.91 -44.04
N LEU A 583 5.70 19.81 -43.15
CA LEU A 583 6.56 20.71 -42.42
C LEU A 583 7.57 20.00 -41.50
N SER A 584 7.09 18.97 -40.74
CA SER A 584 7.96 18.16 -39.89
C SER A 584 9.02 17.44 -40.71
N VAL A 585 8.63 16.76 -41.77
CA VAL A 585 9.57 16.02 -42.64
C VAL A 585 10.65 16.96 -43.22
N LYS A 586 10.27 18.12 -43.74
CA LYS A 586 11.21 19.13 -44.27
C LYS A 586 12.21 19.61 -43.20
N ARG A 587 11.79 19.76 -41.95
CA ARG A 587 12.69 20.14 -40.85
C ARG A 587 13.66 19.02 -40.51
N LEU A 588 13.11 17.80 -40.33
CA LEU A 588 13.89 16.63 -39.94
C LEU A 588 14.95 16.27 -40.98
N LEU A 589 14.62 16.31 -42.27
CA LEU A 589 15.58 16.01 -43.36
C LEU A 589 16.70 17.05 -43.47
N LYS A 590 16.51 18.27 -42.95
CA LYS A 590 17.54 19.32 -42.94
C LYS A 590 18.38 19.34 -41.66
N ASP A 591 18.05 18.52 -40.64
CA ASP A 591 18.82 18.50 -39.38
C ASP A 591 20.24 17.92 -39.62
N PRO A 592 21.26 18.50 -38.97
CA PRO A 592 22.64 17.98 -39.12
C PRO A 592 22.82 16.60 -38.49
N ALA A 593 21.98 16.18 -37.55
CA ALA A 593 22.08 14.87 -36.89
C ALA A 593 21.48 13.76 -37.76
N GLU A 594 22.25 12.71 -38.01
CA GLU A 594 21.84 11.52 -38.76
C GLU A 594 20.57 10.91 -38.17
N GLU A 595 20.52 10.70 -36.84
CA GLU A 595 19.40 10.09 -36.18
C GLU A 595 18.06 10.85 -36.37
N VAL A 596 18.14 12.16 -36.57
CA VAL A 596 16.95 13.01 -36.82
C VAL A 596 16.51 12.85 -38.28
N ARG A 597 17.45 12.85 -39.22
CA ARG A 597 17.16 12.64 -40.65
C ARG A 597 16.59 11.24 -40.91
N GLU A 598 17.14 10.20 -40.25
CA GLU A 598 16.55 8.85 -40.26
C GLU A 598 15.07 8.88 -39.81
N GLY A 599 14.76 9.68 -38.79
CA GLY A 599 13.36 9.90 -38.34
C GLY A 599 12.49 10.52 -39.43
N GLY A 600 13.03 11.49 -40.15
CA GLY A 600 12.39 12.11 -41.34
C GLY A 600 12.09 11.10 -42.45
N LEU A 601 13.12 10.30 -42.85
CA LEU A 601 12.94 9.22 -43.82
C LEU A 601 11.92 8.16 -43.39
N THR A 602 11.95 7.80 -42.10
CA THR A 602 10.97 6.86 -41.54
C THR A 602 9.53 7.40 -41.67
N LEU A 603 9.32 8.70 -41.41
CA LEU A 603 8.00 9.32 -41.58
C LEU A 603 7.54 9.30 -43.04
N VAL A 604 8.43 9.52 -43.99
CA VAL A 604 8.10 9.42 -45.43
C VAL A 604 7.70 7.98 -45.79
N ARG A 605 8.44 6.98 -45.31
CA ARG A 605 8.12 5.56 -45.50
C ARG A 605 6.74 5.23 -44.91
N GLU A 606 6.51 5.62 -43.69
CA GLU A 606 5.23 5.35 -42.99
C GLU A 606 4.04 6.08 -43.67
N ALA A 607 4.22 7.29 -44.19
CA ALA A 607 3.22 8.01 -44.96
C ALA A 607 2.85 7.25 -46.24
N LYS A 608 3.84 6.65 -46.91
CA LYS A 608 3.68 5.82 -48.14
C LYS A 608 2.90 4.54 -47.83
N ILE A 609 3.30 3.83 -46.77
CA ILE A 609 2.65 2.57 -46.34
C ILE A 609 1.26 2.83 -45.75
N GLY A 610 1.10 3.92 -44.98
CA GLY A 610 -0.15 4.28 -44.24
C GLY A 610 -1.24 4.86 -45.18
N GLY A 611 -1.03 4.90 -46.49
CA GLY A 611 -2.06 5.32 -47.44
C GLY A 611 -2.39 6.82 -47.42
N ARG A 612 -1.42 7.68 -47.07
CA ARG A 612 -1.58 9.12 -47.22
C ARG A 612 -1.76 9.49 -48.72
N PRO A 613 -2.40 10.65 -49.00
CA PRO A 613 -2.64 11.07 -50.37
C PRO A 613 -1.37 11.01 -51.25
N GLU A 614 -1.48 10.45 -52.42
CA GLU A 614 -0.35 10.28 -53.35
C GLU A 614 0.38 11.61 -53.65
N THR A 615 -0.39 12.70 -53.72
CA THR A 615 0.17 14.06 -53.93
C THR A 615 1.07 14.50 -52.78
N LEU A 616 0.75 14.16 -51.53
CA LEU A 616 1.60 14.40 -50.37
C LEU A 616 2.83 13.50 -50.41
N VAL A 617 2.62 12.20 -50.60
CA VAL A 617 3.71 11.21 -50.64
C VAL A 617 4.73 11.59 -51.72
N GLY A 618 4.28 12.00 -52.91
CA GLY A 618 5.16 12.46 -53.97
C GLY A 618 6.02 13.66 -53.58
N ARG A 619 5.45 14.66 -52.86
CA ARG A 619 6.23 15.79 -52.37
C ARG A 619 7.24 15.38 -51.29
N LEU A 620 6.85 14.49 -50.39
CA LEU A 620 7.74 13.99 -49.34
C LEU A 620 8.91 13.18 -49.90
N VAL A 621 8.66 12.32 -50.87
CA VAL A 621 9.69 11.55 -51.58
C VAL A 621 10.65 12.48 -52.36
N GLN A 622 10.11 13.53 -53.01
CA GLN A 622 10.94 14.53 -53.68
C GLN A 622 11.86 15.28 -52.70
N GLU A 623 11.37 15.62 -51.49
CA GLU A 623 12.21 16.24 -50.48
C GLU A 623 13.27 15.28 -49.92
N ALA A 624 12.94 13.99 -49.72
CA ALA A 624 13.88 12.98 -49.30
C ALA A 624 15.01 12.77 -50.34
N GLY A 625 14.68 12.78 -51.63
CA GLY A 625 15.65 12.64 -52.73
C GLY A 625 16.65 13.81 -52.87
N LYS A 626 16.47 14.92 -52.13
CA LYS A 626 17.42 16.03 -52.07
C LYS A 626 18.53 15.84 -51.04
N LEU A 627 18.49 14.75 -50.25
CA LEU A 627 19.52 14.47 -49.26
C LEU A 627 20.85 14.13 -49.95
N GLU A 628 21.92 14.82 -49.52
CA GLU A 628 23.28 14.58 -49.95
C GLU A 628 24.13 14.12 -48.77
N GLY A 629 25.13 13.29 -49.03
CA GLY A 629 26.07 12.83 -47.98
C GLY A 629 25.41 11.93 -46.93
N VAL A 630 24.54 11.05 -47.39
CA VAL A 630 23.78 10.12 -46.53
C VAL A 630 24.66 8.98 -46.01
N SER A 631 24.37 8.50 -44.81
CA SER A 631 25.00 7.30 -44.24
C SER A 631 24.42 6.02 -44.87
N ASP A 632 25.06 4.88 -44.61
CA ASP A 632 24.61 3.58 -45.15
C ASP A 632 23.16 3.27 -44.69
N LYS A 633 22.80 3.65 -43.46
CA LYS A 633 21.43 3.45 -42.92
C LYS A 633 20.42 4.38 -43.59
N GLU A 634 20.77 5.62 -43.76
CA GLU A 634 19.94 6.59 -44.47
C GLU A 634 19.74 6.17 -45.92
N GLN A 635 20.81 5.63 -46.58
CA GLN A 635 20.74 5.14 -47.93
C GLN A 635 19.69 4.01 -48.06
N ILE A 636 19.67 3.04 -47.15
CA ILE A 636 18.68 1.97 -47.17
C ILE A 636 17.26 2.52 -47.09
N LEU A 637 17.02 3.44 -46.15
CA LEU A 637 15.71 4.07 -45.99
C LEU A 637 15.31 4.91 -47.22
N LEU A 638 16.26 5.60 -47.79
CA LEU A 638 16.06 6.42 -48.97
C LEU A 638 15.68 5.55 -50.20
N GLU A 639 16.34 4.43 -50.40
CA GLU A 639 16.03 3.44 -51.45
C GLU A 639 14.63 2.85 -51.25
N GLU A 640 14.23 2.51 -50.02
CA GLU A 640 12.87 2.04 -49.71
C GLU A 640 11.80 3.09 -50.08
N VAL A 641 12.09 4.35 -49.79
CA VAL A 641 11.19 5.49 -50.00
C VAL A 641 11.08 5.83 -51.48
N THR A 642 12.20 5.94 -52.21
CA THR A 642 12.25 6.32 -53.63
C THR A 642 11.82 5.17 -54.55
N GLY A 643 11.88 3.92 -54.06
CA GLY A 643 11.63 2.73 -54.89
C GLY A 643 12.79 2.32 -55.77
N GLU A 644 13.96 2.87 -55.52
CA GLU A 644 15.20 2.56 -56.24
C GLU A 644 15.95 1.35 -55.65
N ALA A 645 15.39 0.75 -54.56
CA ALA A 645 15.99 -0.42 -53.97
C ALA A 645 16.13 -1.56 -54.97
N SER A 646 17.35 -1.87 -55.36
CA SER A 646 17.63 -3.08 -56.09
C SER A 646 17.31 -4.27 -55.18
N SER A 647 16.24 -4.98 -55.49
CA SER A 647 15.84 -6.21 -54.81
C SER A 647 16.94 -7.28 -54.72
N SER A 648 18.02 -7.15 -55.52
CA SER A 648 19.21 -8.00 -55.52
C SER A 648 20.13 -7.78 -54.32
N ARG A 649 20.23 -6.55 -53.77
CA ARG A 649 21.21 -6.24 -52.70
C ARG A 649 20.77 -6.78 -51.32
N ILE A 650 19.47 -6.78 -51.05
CA ILE A 650 18.91 -7.32 -49.81
C ILE A 650 19.05 -8.84 -49.73
N LEU A 651 19.03 -9.53 -50.87
CA LEU A 651 19.19 -10.99 -50.95
C LEU A 651 20.64 -11.45 -50.90
N GLU A 652 21.62 -10.61 -51.30
CA GLU A 652 23.02 -10.97 -51.33
C GLU A 652 23.80 -10.59 -50.05
N GLU A 653 23.50 -9.46 -49.42
CA GLU A 653 24.29 -8.98 -48.26
C GLU A 653 23.77 -9.48 -46.92
N GLU A 654 22.48 -9.76 -46.72
CA GLU A 654 21.94 -10.15 -45.40
C GLU A 654 21.84 -11.66 -45.17
N GLY A 655 22.24 -12.53 -46.12
CA GLY A 655 22.43 -13.98 -45.87
C GLY A 655 21.37 -14.63 -44.96
N TYR A 656 20.21 -14.02 -44.84
CA TYR A 656 19.06 -14.64 -44.16
C TYR A 656 18.61 -15.80 -45.02
N GLY A 657 19.24 -16.93 -44.72
CA GLY A 657 18.84 -18.19 -45.31
C GLY A 657 17.35 -18.38 -45.09
N LEU A 658 16.59 -18.08 -46.10
CA LEU A 658 15.31 -18.73 -46.30
C LEU A 658 15.65 -20.22 -46.36
N TYR A 659 15.50 -20.91 -45.22
CA TYR A 659 15.57 -22.37 -45.18
C TYR A 659 14.60 -22.89 -46.23
N SER A 660 15.12 -23.47 -47.27
CA SER A 660 14.33 -24.25 -48.20
C SER A 660 13.71 -25.40 -47.41
N PRO A 661 12.38 -25.57 -47.35
CA PRO A 661 11.76 -26.67 -46.60
C PRO A 661 12.10 -28.08 -47.14
N SER A 662 12.96 -28.17 -48.14
CA SER A 662 13.36 -29.41 -48.81
C SER A 662 14.85 -29.76 -48.65
N ALA A 663 15.59 -29.16 -47.71
CA ALA A 663 16.94 -29.59 -47.38
C ALA A 663 17.01 -30.24 -45.99
#